data_c398082b02f51b543d77f565bccdf321
#
_entry.id   c398082b02f51b543d77f565bccdf321
#
_cell.length_a   1.000
_cell.length_b   1.000
_cell.length_c   1.000
_cell.angle_alpha   90.00
_cell.angle_beta   90.00
_cell.angle_gamma   90.00
#
_symmetry.space_group_name_H-M   'P 1'
#
loop_
_entity.id
_entity.type
_entity.pdbx_description
1 polymer ?
#
loop_
_entity_poly.entity_id
_entity_poly.type
_entity_poly.pdbx_seq_one_letter_code
_entity_poly.pdbx_strand_id
1 'polypeptide(L)'
;MAFNGTKNLPGKMLTEYLEKVGVKFGANLNAGTGWDQTTYMMKDVPTSREGIIDSALLILHDWSHFIALEPEEIDSERGVIMEELRTRDGASWRSTMKMLQALGKDTKYEHRNLIGYLDGLKGFHHKELEDFYNQWYRPDYQAVVVVGDIDVDAVENKIKTLMSDIPAPAADAARKETITVPDNEDPIISIYTDPEMQGSKIQLFVKRPALPEQMNNLIYGEMFDVIQAYMTTMENARLQEISMKPDAPFLGAGMGSGEIGVIPTLNATTFVAMTQDGKLAEGFEAIYTEMEKVRRYGFTQGEFERAQNDLMRRAERAYANRNDRRNGEFVQTYLNNYSKNTPMPDAETEWQLDSMLIKMINVEAVNGFAQQVIYPRNQVIVVTAPEKEGIVNPTAEELLAIREKVANAEIEAYEDNTVKEPLIPEGTVLKGSPVKKTAQDATLGTTEWTLANGVKVVVKPTTYKADEVRMSAVAKGGLSILSDEEFYMGEMMPAFNSMSGVGKFSATDLKKQLSGKSASVQPSVENYASAVNGYCSPKDLETMMQLLYLNFTQPRFDQNDYNTLMKMLRSQLDNVKSNPDYLMEEKFIDVAYGNNPRRQMISTEIIDKFSFEALPAIYRKLYPDANSFTFTIVGNVDLDALKPLVEKYIGSIPVSKKAMTFADDKCAPVKGDVTEEFTAPMQQPKVSVHYMFSGKMPYTLKDKAALTFLTQALNSRYLISIREEKGGTYGVQVSGSTEYIPDETYKLDIRFDTNEEMADELREIVMKEIREIAENGPKTEDIEKNREFMLKSWKNSLEQNAGWMNYIQAKYGPGLEYLKDYEQVIRSLTNADVQAMAKKVLGDNNLVKVVMRPAKEKAE
;
A
#
# COMPACT_ATOMS: atom_id res chain seq x y z
N MET A 1 -2.73 3.36 -26.44
CA MET A 1 -3.53 3.91 -27.57
C MET A 1 -4.42 5.11 -27.15
N ALA A 2 -5.27 5.03 -26.12
CA ALA A 2 -6.15 6.14 -25.72
C ALA A 2 -5.46 7.47 -25.39
N PHE A 3 -4.18 7.47 -25.14
CA PHE A 3 -3.35 8.64 -24.82
C PHE A 3 -2.49 9.12 -26.01
N ASN A 4 -2.52 8.37 -27.12
CA ASN A 4 -1.70 8.62 -28.32
C ASN A 4 -2.49 9.22 -29.50
N GLY A 5 -3.69 9.72 -29.23
CA GLY A 5 -4.49 10.44 -30.21
C GLY A 5 -5.94 9.96 -30.29
N THR A 6 -6.81 10.94 -30.46
CA THR A 6 -8.23 10.76 -30.69
C THR A 6 -8.69 11.65 -31.86
N LYS A 7 -9.93 11.49 -32.27
CA LYS A 7 -10.54 12.28 -33.36
C LYS A 7 -10.38 13.80 -33.19
N ASN A 8 -10.59 14.30 -31.97
CA ASN A 8 -10.58 15.73 -31.68
C ASN A 8 -9.25 16.21 -31.08
N LEU A 9 -8.43 15.29 -30.56
CA LEU A 9 -7.16 15.56 -29.87
C LEU A 9 -6.07 14.63 -30.43
N PRO A 10 -5.52 14.95 -31.65
CA PRO A 10 -4.53 14.09 -32.29
C PRO A 10 -3.20 14.08 -31.55
N GLY A 11 -2.47 12.96 -31.66
CA GLY A 11 -1.16 12.77 -31.04
C GLY A 11 -1.21 12.95 -29.51
N LYS A 12 -0.30 13.74 -28.98
CA LYS A 12 -0.15 13.98 -27.53
C LYS A 12 -0.97 15.16 -27.00
N MET A 13 -1.80 15.79 -27.81
CA MET A 13 -2.56 17.00 -27.41
C MET A 13 -3.39 16.80 -26.14
N LEU A 14 -3.96 15.60 -25.95
CA LEU A 14 -4.77 15.26 -24.76
C LEU A 14 -3.93 15.33 -23.47
N THR A 15 -2.81 14.64 -23.45
CA THR A 15 -1.93 14.58 -22.28
C THR A 15 -1.31 15.94 -21.98
N GLU A 16 -0.81 16.62 -23.02
CA GLU A 16 -0.23 17.96 -22.89
C GLU A 16 -1.24 18.99 -22.36
N TYR A 17 -2.47 18.97 -22.86
CA TYR A 17 -3.52 19.86 -22.39
C TYR A 17 -3.86 19.63 -20.91
N LEU A 18 -4.06 18.38 -20.51
CA LEU A 18 -4.41 18.04 -19.14
C LEU A 18 -3.26 18.34 -18.16
N GLU A 19 -2.01 18.09 -18.56
CA GLU A 19 -0.85 18.41 -17.72
C GLU A 19 -0.67 19.94 -17.52
N LYS A 20 -0.97 20.76 -18.50
CA LYS A 20 -0.97 22.24 -18.38
C LYS A 20 -1.93 22.77 -17.32
N VAL A 21 -2.96 21.99 -17.00
CA VAL A 21 -3.95 22.32 -15.96
C VAL A 21 -3.71 21.54 -14.66
N GLY A 22 -2.56 20.85 -14.52
CA GLY A 22 -2.18 20.15 -13.31
C GLY A 22 -2.80 18.75 -13.16
N VAL A 23 -3.33 18.16 -14.23
CA VAL A 23 -3.80 16.76 -14.30
C VAL A 23 -2.70 15.92 -14.92
N LYS A 24 -1.86 15.31 -14.07
CA LYS A 24 -0.64 14.63 -14.48
C LYS A 24 -0.92 13.22 -14.97
N PHE A 25 -0.27 12.84 -16.11
CA PHE A 25 -0.30 11.47 -16.60
C PHE A 25 0.29 10.48 -15.56
N GLY A 26 -0.32 9.30 -15.44
CA GLY A 26 0.02 8.29 -14.46
C GLY A 26 -0.58 8.53 -13.05
N ALA A 27 -0.56 9.76 -12.56
CA ALA A 27 -1.08 10.11 -11.22
C ALA A 27 -2.58 10.45 -11.23
N ASN A 28 -3.00 11.33 -12.14
CA ASN A 28 -4.38 11.84 -12.22
C ASN A 28 -5.11 11.38 -13.49
N LEU A 29 -4.38 11.08 -14.54
CA LEU A 29 -4.86 10.60 -15.84
C LEU A 29 -4.35 9.18 -16.03
N ASN A 30 -5.24 8.19 -16.16
CA ASN A 30 -4.85 6.79 -16.32
C ASN A 30 -5.97 5.96 -16.94
N ALA A 31 -5.66 4.73 -17.32
CA ALA A 31 -6.62 3.70 -17.70
C ALA A 31 -6.19 2.36 -17.10
N GLY A 32 -7.16 1.52 -16.80
CA GLY A 32 -6.93 0.17 -16.28
C GLY A 32 -7.82 -0.83 -16.98
N THR A 33 -7.25 -1.97 -17.34
CA THR A 33 -7.98 -3.10 -17.96
C THR A 33 -8.07 -4.25 -16.98
N GLY A 34 -9.28 -4.69 -16.71
CA GLY A 34 -9.60 -5.93 -16.01
C GLY A 34 -9.98 -7.04 -17.00
N TRP A 35 -10.40 -8.19 -16.47
CA TRP A 35 -10.76 -9.35 -17.31
C TRP A 35 -12.00 -9.12 -18.18
N ASP A 36 -12.92 -8.28 -17.71
CA ASP A 36 -14.21 -8.03 -18.36
C ASP A 36 -14.56 -6.55 -18.52
N GLN A 37 -13.65 -5.65 -18.17
CA GLN A 37 -13.87 -4.20 -18.24
C GLN A 37 -12.58 -3.43 -18.48
N THR A 38 -12.73 -2.25 -19.08
CA THR A 38 -11.70 -1.22 -19.15
C THR A 38 -12.24 0.07 -18.54
N THR A 39 -11.48 0.69 -17.66
CA THR A 39 -11.85 1.95 -17.00
C THR A 39 -10.86 3.04 -17.39
N TYR A 40 -11.36 4.15 -17.91
CA TYR A 40 -10.61 5.38 -18.19
C TYR A 40 -10.92 6.40 -17.12
N MET A 41 -9.92 7.09 -16.60
CA MET A 41 -10.12 7.98 -15.46
C MET A 41 -9.32 9.28 -15.55
N MET A 42 -9.97 10.36 -15.13
CA MET A 42 -9.36 11.65 -14.85
C MET A 42 -9.72 12.06 -13.42
N LYS A 43 -8.72 12.35 -12.59
CA LYS A 43 -8.91 12.74 -11.18
C LYS A 43 -8.41 14.15 -10.96
N ASP A 44 -9.01 14.83 -9.97
CA ASP A 44 -8.59 16.17 -9.57
C ASP A 44 -8.57 17.20 -10.71
N VAL A 45 -9.54 17.15 -11.60
CA VAL A 45 -9.72 18.14 -12.67
C VAL A 45 -10.11 19.49 -12.03
N PRO A 46 -9.37 20.61 -12.28
CA PRO A 46 -9.60 21.87 -11.59
C PRO A 46 -10.82 22.63 -12.14
N THR A 47 -12.00 22.41 -11.58
CA THR A 47 -13.29 22.96 -12.02
C THR A 47 -13.34 24.50 -12.05
N SER A 48 -12.43 25.18 -11.35
CA SER A 48 -12.32 26.64 -11.36
C SER A 48 -11.79 27.23 -12.69
N ARG A 49 -11.27 26.41 -13.60
CA ARG A 49 -10.82 26.85 -14.93
C ARG A 49 -11.97 26.81 -15.92
N GLU A 50 -12.19 27.93 -16.60
CA GLU A 50 -13.22 28.05 -17.66
C GLU A 50 -12.95 27.02 -18.78
N GLY A 51 -14.00 26.33 -19.24
CA GLY A 51 -13.93 25.36 -20.33
C GLY A 51 -13.33 23.99 -19.99
N ILE A 52 -12.79 23.79 -18.77
CA ILE A 52 -12.13 22.53 -18.41
C ILE A 52 -13.10 21.34 -18.39
N ILE A 53 -14.33 21.55 -17.93
CA ILE A 53 -15.37 20.50 -17.91
C ILE A 53 -15.73 20.09 -19.33
N ASP A 54 -15.87 21.05 -20.24
CA ASP A 54 -16.17 20.75 -21.65
C ASP A 54 -15.05 19.95 -22.32
N SER A 55 -13.80 20.29 -22.02
CA SER A 55 -12.64 19.56 -22.52
C SER A 55 -12.57 18.16 -21.92
N ALA A 56 -12.82 17.98 -20.62
CA ALA A 56 -12.84 16.67 -19.97
C ALA A 56 -13.96 15.77 -20.54
N LEU A 57 -15.14 16.33 -20.78
CA LEU A 57 -16.25 15.60 -21.40
C LEU A 57 -15.94 15.23 -22.86
N LEU A 58 -15.27 16.11 -23.63
CA LEU A 58 -14.81 15.81 -24.98
C LEU A 58 -13.79 14.64 -24.98
N ILE A 59 -12.90 14.59 -24.00
CA ILE A 59 -11.96 13.49 -23.85
C ILE A 59 -12.70 12.16 -23.58
N LEU A 60 -13.68 12.16 -22.66
CA LEU A 60 -14.50 10.99 -22.38
C LEU A 60 -15.31 10.54 -23.61
N HIS A 61 -15.84 11.47 -24.37
CA HIS A 61 -16.52 11.20 -25.63
C HIS A 61 -15.59 10.52 -26.63
N ASP A 62 -14.38 11.07 -26.82
CA ASP A 62 -13.42 10.53 -27.76
C ASP A 62 -12.92 9.13 -27.34
N TRP A 63 -12.70 8.89 -26.06
CA TRP A 63 -12.36 7.55 -25.56
C TRP A 63 -13.49 6.53 -25.77
N SER A 64 -14.74 6.99 -25.72
CA SER A 64 -15.90 6.11 -25.85
C SER A 64 -16.00 5.44 -27.23
N HIS A 65 -15.61 6.16 -28.33
CA HIS A 65 -15.76 5.59 -29.69
C HIS A 65 -14.81 6.18 -30.74
N PHE A 66 -13.94 7.13 -30.38
CA PHE A 66 -13.19 7.91 -31.35
C PHE A 66 -11.67 7.93 -31.08
N ILE A 67 -11.11 6.84 -30.52
CA ILE A 67 -9.67 6.65 -30.43
C ILE A 67 -9.13 6.49 -31.85
N ALA A 68 -8.03 7.19 -32.19
CA ALA A 68 -7.54 7.25 -33.57
C ALA A 68 -7.00 5.92 -34.10
N LEU A 69 -6.37 5.08 -33.25
CA LEU A 69 -5.79 3.78 -33.60
C LEU A 69 -4.84 3.84 -34.81
N GLU A 70 -4.02 4.90 -34.88
CA GLU A 70 -3.05 5.07 -35.96
C GLU A 70 -2.06 3.88 -36.01
N PRO A 71 -1.79 3.29 -37.21
CA PRO A 71 -0.93 2.10 -37.33
C PRO A 71 0.47 2.28 -36.74
N GLU A 72 1.09 3.46 -36.93
CA GLU A 72 2.42 3.75 -36.41
C GLU A 72 2.43 3.81 -34.89
N GLU A 73 1.38 4.34 -34.27
CA GLU A 73 1.22 4.38 -32.80
C GLU A 73 0.95 2.98 -32.23
N ILE A 74 0.18 2.13 -32.93
CA ILE A 74 -0.05 0.73 -32.54
C ILE A 74 1.28 -0.03 -32.53
N ASP A 75 2.10 0.11 -33.57
CA ASP A 75 3.36 -0.60 -33.66
C ASP A 75 4.39 -0.08 -32.62
N SER A 76 4.41 1.20 -32.33
CA SER A 76 5.22 1.78 -31.28
C SER A 76 4.81 1.25 -29.90
N GLU A 77 3.52 1.26 -29.59
CA GLU A 77 2.98 0.81 -28.30
C GLU A 77 3.16 -0.70 -28.08
N ARG A 78 3.21 -1.50 -29.16
CA ARG A 78 3.48 -2.94 -29.11
C ARG A 78 4.77 -3.26 -28.36
N GLY A 79 5.84 -2.50 -28.61
CA GLY A 79 7.12 -2.61 -27.92
C GLY A 79 6.95 -2.35 -26.41
N VAL A 80 6.23 -1.29 -26.05
CA VAL A 80 5.97 -0.92 -24.65
C VAL A 80 5.19 -2.03 -23.91
N ILE A 81 4.16 -2.60 -24.53
CA ILE A 81 3.37 -3.69 -23.92
C ILE A 81 4.22 -4.97 -23.76
N MET A 82 5.10 -5.28 -24.73
CA MET A 82 6.01 -6.43 -24.60
C MET A 82 7.00 -6.23 -23.44
N GLU A 83 7.52 -5.02 -23.25
CA GLU A 83 8.38 -4.71 -22.11
C GLU A 83 7.60 -4.73 -20.78
N GLU A 84 6.35 -4.29 -20.78
CA GLU A 84 5.46 -4.44 -19.61
C GLU A 84 5.23 -5.90 -19.26
N LEU A 85 4.94 -6.76 -20.24
CA LEU A 85 4.80 -8.22 -20.05
C LEU A 85 6.07 -8.79 -19.43
N ARG A 86 7.24 -8.45 -19.97
CA ARG A 86 8.54 -8.92 -19.48
C ARG A 86 8.81 -8.46 -18.03
N THR A 87 8.49 -7.22 -17.71
CA THR A 87 8.70 -6.67 -16.36
C THR A 87 7.76 -7.27 -15.33
N ARG A 88 6.53 -7.63 -15.74
CA ARG A 88 5.53 -8.27 -14.87
C ARG A 88 5.74 -9.77 -14.67
N ASP A 89 6.51 -10.44 -15.54
CA ASP A 89 6.71 -11.90 -15.50
C ASP A 89 7.69 -12.31 -14.39
N GLY A 90 7.32 -12.01 -13.13
CA GLY A 90 7.99 -12.53 -11.94
C GLY A 90 7.25 -13.72 -11.33
N ALA A 91 7.88 -14.42 -10.40
CA ALA A 91 7.32 -15.61 -9.74
C ALA A 91 5.90 -15.40 -9.18
N SER A 92 5.63 -14.23 -8.60
CA SER A 92 4.30 -13.88 -8.09
C SER A 92 3.22 -13.82 -9.18
N TRP A 93 3.54 -13.27 -10.35
CA TRP A 93 2.63 -13.25 -11.49
C TRP A 93 2.40 -14.66 -12.04
N ARG A 94 3.48 -15.42 -12.27
CA ARG A 94 3.40 -16.79 -12.78
C ARG A 94 2.55 -17.69 -11.87
N SER A 95 2.73 -17.60 -10.54
CA SER A 95 1.92 -18.34 -9.56
C SER A 95 0.45 -17.90 -9.55
N THR A 96 0.17 -16.60 -9.69
CA THR A 96 -1.19 -16.07 -9.80
C THR A 96 -1.89 -16.60 -11.04
N MET A 97 -1.20 -16.66 -12.17
CA MET A 97 -1.77 -17.23 -13.40
C MET A 97 -2.10 -18.72 -13.25
N LYS A 98 -1.27 -19.51 -12.55
CA LYS A 98 -1.55 -20.92 -12.24
C LYS A 98 -2.78 -21.09 -11.33
N MET A 99 -2.91 -20.23 -10.32
CA MET A 99 -4.11 -20.20 -9.46
C MET A 99 -5.37 -19.88 -10.28
N LEU A 100 -5.34 -18.87 -11.14
CA LEU A 100 -6.48 -18.48 -11.96
C LEU A 100 -6.85 -19.56 -12.99
N GLN A 101 -5.88 -20.27 -13.56
CA GLN A 101 -6.10 -21.43 -14.41
C GLN A 101 -6.87 -22.53 -13.66
N ALA A 102 -6.48 -22.82 -12.42
CA ALA A 102 -7.17 -23.82 -11.60
C ALA A 102 -8.60 -23.38 -11.22
N LEU A 103 -8.80 -22.11 -10.88
CA LEU A 103 -10.11 -21.55 -10.52
C LEU A 103 -11.06 -21.43 -11.71
N GLY A 104 -10.53 -21.06 -12.88
CA GLY A 104 -11.30 -20.91 -14.12
C GLY A 104 -11.32 -22.16 -15.00
N LYS A 105 -10.93 -23.31 -14.48
CA LYS A 105 -10.82 -24.56 -15.23
C LYS A 105 -12.07 -24.85 -16.05
N ASP A 106 -11.87 -25.35 -17.28
CA ASP A 106 -12.92 -25.67 -18.27
C ASP A 106 -13.73 -24.44 -18.75
N THR A 107 -13.19 -23.23 -18.59
CA THR A 107 -13.76 -21.97 -19.09
C THR A 107 -12.73 -21.15 -19.87
N LYS A 108 -13.20 -20.08 -20.52
CA LYS A 108 -12.29 -19.11 -21.18
C LYS A 108 -11.30 -18.46 -20.21
N TYR A 109 -11.64 -18.35 -18.91
CA TYR A 109 -10.75 -17.78 -17.89
C TYR A 109 -9.50 -18.63 -17.66
N GLU A 110 -9.55 -19.94 -17.87
CA GLU A 110 -8.39 -20.83 -17.78
C GLU A 110 -7.24 -20.40 -18.70
N HIS A 111 -7.58 -19.84 -19.85
CA HIS A 111 -6.60 -19.51 -20.90
C HIS A 111 -6.39 -18.00 -21.10
N ARG A 112 -7.09 -17.16 -20.35
CA ARG A 112 -6.90 -15.69 -20.45
C ARG A 112 -5.63 -15.24 -19.74
N ASN A 113 -4.88 -14.37 -20.41
CA ASN A 113 -3.84 -13.56 -19.83
C ASN A 113 -4.17 -12.09 -20.07
N LEU A 114 -4.31 -11.31 -19.01
CA LEU A 114 -4.77 -9.92 -19.08
C LEU A 114 -3.91 -9.03 -19.98
N ILE A 115 -2.59 -9.22 -19.96
CA ILE A 115 -1.65 -8.44 -20.78
C ILE A 115 -1.45 -9.07 -22.17
N GLY A 116 -2.00 -10.25 -22.42
CA GLY A 116 -1.80 -11.02 -23.65
C GLY A 116 -0.63 -11.98 -23.58
N TYR A 117 -0.41 -12.67 -24.71
CA TYR A 117 0.72 -13.56 -24.90
C TYR A 117 1.69 -12.98 -25.93
N LEU A 118 2.97 -13.23 -25.75
CA LEU A 118 4.04 -12.63 -26.57
C LEU A 118 3.82 -12.82 -28.08
N ASP A 119 3.44 -14.03 -28.51
CA ASP A 119 3.19 -14.32 -29.92
C ASP A 119 1.98 -13.55 -30.46
N GLY A 120 0.93 -13.42 -29.66
CA GLY A 120 -0.23 -12.58 -29.98
C GLY A 120 0.14 -11.11 -30.10
N LEU A 121 0.89 -10.58 -29.14
CA LEU A 121 1.36 -9.18 -29.13
C LEU A 121 2.23 -8.87 -30.36
N LYS A 122 3.11 -9.80 -30.77
CA LYS A 122 3.94 -9.65 -31.98
C LYS A 122 3.16 -9.78 -33.28
N GLY A 123 2.11 -10.61 -33.32
CA GLY A 123 1.49 -11.08 -34.54
C GLY A 123 0.15 -10.46 -34.92
N PHE A 124 -0.58 -9.79 -34.00
CA PHE A 124 -1.91 -9.27 -34.33
C PHE A 124 -1.86 -8.17 -35.40
N HIS A 125 -2.87 -8.13 -36.26
CA HIS A 125 -2.99 -7.09 -37.30
C HIS A 125 -3.74 -5.86 -36.74
N HIS A 126 -3.40 -4.66 -37.20
CA HIS A 126 -4.03 -3.38 -36.77
C HIS A 126 -5.56 -3.47 -36.85
N LYS A 127 -6.07 -4.10 -37.90
CA LYS A 127 -7.51 -4.30 -38.08
C LYS A 127 -8.17 -5.12 -36.97
N GLU A 128 -7.48 -6.07 -36.36
CA GLU A 128 -8.05 -6.86 -35.26
C GLU A 128 -8.30 -6.00 -34.02
N LEU A 129 -7.39 -5.04 -33.75
CA LEU A 129 -7.56 -4.06 -32.66
C LEU A 129 -8.71 -3.10 -32.98
N GLU A 130 -8.78 -2.60 -34.22
CA GLU A 130 -9.88 -1.75 -34.69
C GLU A 130 -11.22 -2.45 -34.62
N ASP A 131 -11.30 -3.70 -35.10
CA ASP A 131 -12.53 -4.52 -35.08
C ASP A 131 -12.99 -4.79 -33.63
N PHE A 132 -12.05 -5.10 -32.73
CA PHE A 132 -12.34 -5.26 -31.30
C PHE A 132 -12.89 -3.97 -30.68
N TYR A 133 -12.25 -2.83 -30.95
CA TYR A 133 -12.69 -1.54 -30.44
C TYR A 133 -14.10 -1.19 -30.94
N ASN A 134 -14.36 -1.28 -32.25
CA ASN A 134 -15.65 -1.00 -32.84
C ASN A 134 -16.75 -1.96 -32.37
N GLN A 135 -16.42 -3.21 -32.08
CA GLN A 135 -17.38 -4.21 -31.59
C GLN A 135 -17.80 -3.99 -30.15
N TRP A 136 -16.86 -3.56 -29.27
CA TRP A 136 -17.11 -3.56 -27.82
C TRP A 136 -17.24 -2.16 -27.22
N TYR A 137 -16.66 -1.12 -27.84
CA TYR A 137 -16.77 0.28 -27.39
C TYR A 137 -18.01 0.95 -27.97
N ARG A 138 -19.14 0.66 -27.37
CA ARG A 138 -20.45 1.11 -27.85
C ARG A 138 -21.37 1.46 -26.66
N PRO A 139 -22.39 2.33 -26.88
CA PRO A 139 -23.16 2.95 -25.80
C PRO A 139 -23.84 1.97 -24.84
N ASP A 140 -24.30 0.80 -25.32
CA ASP A 140 -24.99 -0.21 -24.50
C ASP A 140 -24.07 -0.96 -23.52
N TYR A 141 -22.75 -0.76 -23.59
CA TYR A 141 -21.74 -1.35 -22.70
C TYR A 141 -20.87 -0.29 -21.99
N GLN A 142 -21.28 0.97 -22.01
CA GLN A 142 -20.52 2.06 -21.42
C GLN A 142 -21.33 2.83 -20.37
N ALA A 143 -20.62 3.37 -19.37
CA ALA A 143 -21.13 4.35 -18.44
C ALA A 143 -20.15 5.51 -18.32
N VAL A 144 -20.67 6.72 -18.20
CA VAL A 144 -19.92 7.93 -17.89
C VAL A 144 -20.30 8.35 -16.48
N VAL A 145 -19.30 8.47 -15.62
CA VAL A 145 -19.46 8.88 -14.22
C VAL A 145 -18.68 10.19 -14.02
N VAL A 146 -19.37 11.23 -13.59
CA VAL A 146 -18.76 12.54 -13.29
C VAL A 146 -19.16 12.95 -11.87
N VAL A 147 -18.18 13.22 -11.03
CA VAL A 147 -18.38 13.64 -9.64
C VAL A 147 -17.49 14.84 -9.33
N GLY A 148 -18.07 15.90 -8.79
CA GLY A 148 -17.32 17.10 -8.44
C GLY A 148 -18.21 18.30 -8.14
N ASP A 149 -17.60 19.45 -7.98
CA ASP A 149 -18.28 20.74 -7.88
C ASP A 149 -18.73 21.18 -9.28
N ILE A 150 -19.92 20.71 -9.67
CA ILE A 150 -20.51 20.89 -11.02
C ILE A 150 -22.01 21.19 -10.92
N ASP A 151 -22.54 21.85 -11.94
CA ASP A 151 -23.98 21.90 -12.21
C ASP A 151 -24.37 20.58 -12.90
N VAL A 152 -25.08 19.73 -12.17
CA VAL A 152 -25.45 18.39 -12.63
C VAL A 152 -26.31 18.42 -13.86
N ASP A 153 -27.33 19.29 -13.91
CA ASP A 153 -28.26 19.38 -15.06
C ASP A 153 -27.53 19.88 -16.32
N ALA A 154 -26.63 20.87 -16.15
CA ALA A 154 -25.82 21.37 -17.25
C ALA A 154 -24.88 20.32 -17.81
N VAL A 155 -24.18 19.55 -16.91
CA VAL A 155 -23.24 18.48 -17.31
C VAL A 155 -24.01 17.33 -17.95
N GLU A 156 -25.13 16.91 -17.40
CA GLU A 156 -25.98 15.85 -17.98
C GLU A 156 -26.42 16.23 -19.41
N ASN A 157 -26.90 17.46 -19.62
CA ASN A 157 -27.32 17.95 -20.96
C ASN A 157 -26.12 17.97 -21.93
N LYS A 158 -24.91 18.34 -21.48
CA LYS A 158 -23.70 18.31 -22.29
C LYS A 158 -23.35 16.89 -22.68
N ILE A 159 -23.38 15.93 -21.72
CA ILE A 159 -23.14 14.51 -21.98
C ILE A 159 -24.12 13.97 -23.02
N LYS A 160 -25.42 14.19 -22.84
CA LYS A 160 -26.46 13.77 -23.78
C LYS A 160 -26.23 14.34 -25.19
N THR A 161 -25.86 15.59 -25.29
CA THR A 161 -25.58 16.26 -26.57
C THR A 161 -24.33 15.69 -27.22
N LEU A 162 -23.23 15.59 -26.45
CA LEU A 162 -21.92 15.20 -26.94
C LEU A 162 -21.91 13.72 -27.36
N MET A 163 -22.49 12.83 -26.54
CA MET A 163 -22.53 11.38 -26.81
C MET A 163 -23.57 10.97 -27.85
N SER A 164 -24.41 11.90 -28.34
CA SER A 164 -25.50 11.60 -29.29
C SER A 164 -25.01 11.20 -30.69
N ASP A 165 -23.77 11.52 -31.06
CA ASP A 165 -23.16 11.16 -32.33
C ASP A 165 -22.51 9.76 -32.33
N ILE A 166 -22.40 9.12 -31.15
CA ILE A 166 -21.88 7.75 -31.04
C ILE A 166 -22.91 6.78 -31.65
N PRO A 167 -22.50 5.93 -32.61
CA PRO A 167 -23.44 5.03 -33.29
C PRO A 167 -24.13 4.05 -32.32
N ALA A 168 -25.43 3.92 -32.46
CA ALA A 168 -26.16 2.86 -31.76
C ALA A 168 -25.70 1.48 -32.23
N PRO A 169 -25.66 0.46 -31.35
CA PRO A 169 -25.28 -0.88 -31.74
C PRO A 169 -26.28 -1.45 -32.77
N ALA A 170 -25.77 -2.24 -33.75
CA ALA A 170 -26.62 -3.00 -34.67
C ALA A 170 -27.51 -3.97 -33.90
N ALA A 171 -28.66 -4.32 -34.47
CA ALA A 171 -29.62 -5.26 -33.85
C ALA A 171 -29.03 -6.66 -33.58
N ASP A 172 -28.08 -7.07 -34.41
CA ASP A 172 -27.32 -8.34 -34.34
C ASP A 172 -25.93 -8.20 -33.72
N ALA A 173 -25.65 -7.05 -33.09
CA ALA A 173 -24.35 -6.81 -32.47
C ALA A 173 -24.01 -7.86 -31.40
N ALA A 174 -22.75 -8.26 -31.34
CA ALA A 174 -22.26 -9.26 -30.39
C ALA A 174 -22.66 -8.92 -28.94
N ARG A 175 -23.04 -9.92 -28.16
CA ARG A 175 -23.41 -9.77 -26.76
C ARG A 175 -22.30 -10.33 -25.87
N LYS A 176 -22.09 -9.67 -24.73
CA LYS A 176 -21.18 -10.18 -23.69
C LYS A 176 -21.69 -11.54 -23.20
N GLU A 177 -20.81 -12.52 -23.21
CA GLU A 177 -21.09 -13.85 -22.72
C GLU A 177 -20.95 -13.89 -21.19
N THR A 178 -21.94 -14.47 -20.51
CA THR A 178 -21.82 -14.79 -19.08
C THR A 178 -21.16 -16.14 -18.94
N ILE A 179 -19.94 -16.18 -18.45
CA ILE A 179 -19.15 -17.40 -18.28
C ILE A 179 -19.31 -17.90 -16.85
N THR A 180 -19.91 -19.07 -16.68
CA THR A 180 -20.08 -19.74 -15.39
C THR A 180 -18.99 -20.79 -15.20
N VAL A 181 -18.32 -20.79 -14.05
CA VAL A 181 -17.34 -21.82 -13.71
C VAL A 181 -18.07 -23.09 -13.27
N PRO A 182 -17.77 -24.26 -13.86
CA PRO A 182 -18.42 -25.52 -13.50
C PRO A 182 -18.13 -25.93 -12.05
N ASP A 183 -19.07 -26.65 -11.46
CA ASP A 183 -18.87 -27.37 -10.20
C ASP A 183 -17.88 -28.53 -10.39
N ASN A 184 -17.17 -28.89 -9.33
CA ASN A 184 -16.32 -30.08 -9.29
C ASN A 184 -16.60 -30.90 -8.02
N GLU A 185 -16.75 -32.21 -8.20
CA GLU A 185 -16.96 -33.16 -7.09
C GLU A 185 -15.60 -33.46 -6.41
N ASP A 186 -14.59 -33.82 -7.20
CA ASP A 186 -13.23 -34.03 -6.73
C ASP A 186 -12.47 -32.70 -6.65
N PRO A 187 -11.60 -32.50 -5.65
CA PRO A 187 -10.80 -31.27 -5.55
C PRO A 187 -9.89 -31.08 -6.77
N ILE A 188 -9.87 -29.86 -7.30
CA ILE A 188 -8.87 -29.44 -8.27
C ILE A 188 -7.60 -29.06 -7.52
N ILE A 189 -6.47 -29.67 -7.87
CA ILE A 189 -5.19 -29.45 -7.19
C ILE A 189 -4.20 -28.85 -8.20
N SER A 190 -3.63 -27.68 -7.85
CA SER A 190 -2.58 -27.01 -8.62
C SER A 190 -1.35 -26.86 -7.74
N ILE A 191 -0.25 -27.50 -8.13
CA ILE A 191 1.05 -27.40 -7.43
C ILE A 191 2.01 -26.68 -8.38
N TYR A 192 2.52 -25.56 -7.96
CA TYR A 192 3.46 -24.73 -8.71
C TYR A 192 4.69 -24.41 -7.89
N THR A 193 5.85 -24.68 -8.44
CA THR A 193 7.15 -24.32 -7.89
C THR A 193 7.88 -23.37 -8.83
N ASP A 194 8.68 -22.47 -8.25
CA ASP A 194 9.39 -21.47 -9.02
C ASP A 194 10.70 -21.11 -8.29
N PRO A 195 11.85 -21.09 -8.96
CA PRO A 195 13.13 -20.79 -8.34
C PRO A 195 13.24 -19.36 -7.77
N GLU A 196 12.45 -18.42 -8.26
CA GLU A 196 12.40 -17.03 -7.76
C GLU A 196 11.35 -16.83 -6.65
N MET A 197 10.58 -17.85 -6.29
CA MET A 197 9.59 -17.76 -5.22
C MET A 197 10.24 -17.61 -3.86
N GLN A 198 9.79 -16.61 -3.09
CA GLN A 198 10.38 -16.26 -1.79
C GLN A 198 9.77 -16.96 -0.58
N GLY A 199 8.68 -17.69 -0.76
CA GLY A 199 8.03 -18.40 0.35
C GLY A 199 7.01 -19.42 -0.10
N SER A 200 6.68 -20.30 0.82
CA SER A 200 5.75 -21.41 0.62
C SER A 200 4.33 -21.01 1.07
N LYS A 201 3.35 -21.22 0.21
CA LYS A 201 1.96 -20.84 0.44
C LYS A 201 1.01 -21.94 -0.04
N ILE A 202 -0.01 -22.25 0.75
CA ILE A 202 -1.12 -23.10 0.36
C ILE A 202 -2.44 -22.37 0.52
N GLN A 203 -3.32 -22.49 -0.48
CA GLN A 203 -4.63 -21.86 -0.53
C GLN A 203 -5.70 -22.93 -0.81
N LEU A 204 -6.77 -22.90 -0.03
CA LEU A 204 -7.95 -23.71 -0.23
C LEU A 204 -9.12 -22.80 -0.59
N PHE A 205 -9.72 -22.99 -1.74
CA PHE A 205 -10.93 -22.31 -2.18
C PHE A 205 -12.10 -23.27 -2.14
N VAL A 206 -13.18 -22.86 -1.54
CA VAL A 206 -14.49 -23.53 -1.64
C VAL A 206 -15.36 -22.66 -2.55
N LYS A 207 -15.44 -23.05 -3.84
CA LYS A 207 -16.13 -22.28 -4.87
C LYS A 207 -17.65 -22.30 -4.69
N ARG A 208 -18.28 -21.19 -5.01
CA ARG A 208 -19.74 -21.06 -5.14
C ARG A 208 -20.08 -20.03 -6.21
N PRO A 209 -21.28 -20.09 -6.80
CA PRO A 209 -21.75 -19.04 -7.70
C PRO A 209 -21.80 -17.68 -6.98
N ALA A 210 -21.51 -16.60 -7.70
CA ALA A 210 -21.82 -15.25 -7.24
C ALA A 210 -23.35 -15.09 -7.05
N LEU A 211 -23.76 -14.15 -6.21
CA LEU A 211 -25.17 -13.79 -6.11
C LEU A 211 -25.67 -13.31 -7.49
N PRO A 212 -26.90 -13.67 -7.88
CA PRO A 212 -27.52 -13.07 -9.06
C PRO A 212 -27.50 -11.54 -8.92
N GLU A 213 -27.11 -10.84 -9.98
CA GLU A 213 -26.95 -9.38 -9.99
C GLU A 213 -28.19 -8.63 -9.47
N GLN A 214 -29.40 -9.16 -9.76
CA GLN A 214 -30.66 -8.59 -9.28
C GLN A 214 -30.83 -8.65 -7.76
N MET A 215 -30.10 -9.53 -7.09
CA MET A 215 -30.16 -9.69 -5.63
C MET A 215 -29.20 -8.75 -4.90
N ASN A 216 -28.19 -8.22 -5.60
CA ASN A 216 -27.19 -7.32 -4.99
C ASN A 216 -27.85 -5.99 -4.54
N ASN A 217 -28.88 -5.51 -5.23
CA ASN A 217 -29.61 -4.28 -4.88
C ASN A 217 -30.82 -4.53 -3.95
N LEU A 218 -30.77 -5.57 -3.17
CA LEU A 218 -31.81 -5.93 -2.19
C LEU A 218 -31.18 -6.04 -0.80
N ILE A 219 -32.00 -5.86 0.24
CA ILE A 219 -31.56 -6.03 1.64
C ILE A 219 -30.93 -7.41 1.88
N TYR A 220 -31.27 -8.40 1.08
CA TYR A 220 -30.68 -9.74 1.13
C TYR A 220 -29.19 -9.73 0.77
N GLY A 221 -28.78 -8.95 -0.23
CA GLY A 221 -27.37 -8.79 -0.60
C GLY A 221 -26.57 -8.18 0.54
N GLU A 222 -27.05 -7.08 1.10
CA GLU A 222 -26.41 -6.41 2.25
C GLU A 222 -26.34 -7.33 3.49
N MET A 223 -27.41 -8.06 3.79
CA MET A 223 -27.41 -9.03 4.89
C MET A 223 -26.36 -10.13 4.67
N PHE A 224 -26.21 -10.59 3.43
CA PHE A 224 -25.21 -11.59 3.07
C PHE A 224 -23.79 -11.08 3.31
N ASP A 225 -23.51 -9.83 2.93
CA ASP A 225 -22.21 -9.20 3.12
C ASP A 225 -21.90 -8.98 4.62
N VAL A 226 -22.86 -8.55 5.41
CA VAL A 226 -22.69 -8.43 6.87
C VAL A 226 -22.40 -9.78 7.52
N ILE A 227 -23.10 -10.86 7.13
CA ILE A 227 -22.84 -12.22 7.66
C ILE A 227 -21.42 -12.69 7.27
N GLN A 228 -20.99 -12.43 6.04
CA GLN A 228 -19.62 -12.74 5.59
C GLN A 228 -18.57 -11.95 6.39
N ALA A 229 -18.84 -10.68 6.68
CA ALA A 229 -17.97 -9.84 7.49
C ALA A 229 -17.80 -10.36 8.91
N TYR A 230 -18.90 -10.84 9.55
CA TYR A 230 -18.85 -11.53 10.84
C TYR A 230 -17.97 -12.77 10.79
N MET A 231 -18.25 -13.68 9.86
CA MET A 231 -17.51 -14.94 9.69
C MET A 231 -16.01 -14.69 9.47
N THR A 232 -15.69 -13.79 8.57
CA THR A 232 -14.29 -13.44 8.24
C THR A 232 -13.57 -12.80 9.42
N THR A 233 -14.23 -11.91 10.17
CA THR A 233 -13.65 -11.24 11.34
C THR A 233 -13.31 -12.24 12.44
N MET A 234 -14.22 -13.17 12.75
CA MET A 234 -14.04 -14.17 13.79
C MET A 234 -12.99 -15.20 13.42
N GLU A 235 -13.01 -15.73 12.20
CA GLU A 235 -12.05 -16.74 11.77
C GLU A 235 -10.62 -16.20 11.68
N ASN A 236 -10.45 -15.00 11.14
CA ASN A 236 -9.12 -14.37 11.12
C ASN A 236 -8.56 -14.09 12.52
N ALA A 237 -9.40 -13.89 13.51
CA ALA A 237 -8.94 -13.79 14.90
C ALA A 237 -8.39 -15.13 15.41
N ARG A 238 -9.07 -16.27 15.12
CA ARG A 238 -8.59 -17.62 15.47
C ARG A 238 -7.26 -17.96 14.75
N LEU A 239 -7.21 -17.73 13.45
CA LEU A 239 -6.00 -18.00 12.66
C LEU A 239 -4.80 -17.17 13.15
N GLN A 240 -5.03 -15.91 13.55
CA GLN A 240 -4.00 -15.09 14.18
C GLN A 240 -3.55 -15.65 15.54
N GLU A 241 -4.47 -16.11 16.39
CA GLU A 241 -4.10 -16.76 17.68
C GLU A 241 -3.22 -18.00 17.46
N ILE A 242 -3.52 -18.81 16.44
CA ILE A 242 -2.69 -19.98 16.10
C ILE A 242 -1.30 -19.55 15.63
N SER A 243 -1.19 -18.52 14.78
CA SER A 243 0.09 -18.06 14.26
C SER A 243 1.04 -17.51 15.34
N MET A 244 0.49 -17.04 16.46
CA MET A 244 1.26 -16.52 17.59
C MET A 244 1.74 -17.60 18.56
N LYS A 245 1.38 -18.88 18.38
CA LYS A 245 1.87 -19.96 19.21
C LYS A 245 3.31 -20.36 18.85
N PRO A 246 4.14 -20.79 19.82
CA PRO A 246 5.52 -21.20 19.55
C PRO A 246 5.65 -22.37 18.56
N ASP A 247 4.67 -23.27 18.56
CA ASP A 247 4.55 -24.44 17.70
C ASP A 247 3.63 -24.24 16.50
N ALA A 248 3.37 -22.98 16.13
CA ALA A 248 2.47 -22.64 15.03
C ALA A 248 2.83 -23.41 13.75
N PRO A 249 1.83 -24.05 13.10
CA PRO A 249 2.04 -24.85 11.87
C PRO A 249 2.25 -23.97 10.63
N PHE A 250 2.03 -22.68 10.75
CA PHE A 250 2.21 -21.70 9.70
C PHE A 250 2.80 -20.39 10.27
N LEU A 251 3.41 -19.59 9.43
CA LEU A 251 3.93 -18.26 9.76
C LEU A 251 2.81 -17.21 9.86
N GLY A 252 1.75 -17.44 9.12
CA GLY A 252 0.54 -16.65 9.10
C GLY A 252 -0.53 -17.36 8.30
N ALA A 253 -1.79 -17.14 8.66
CA ALA A 253 -2.92 -17.66 7.91
C ALA A 253 -4.06 -16.63 7.88
N GLY A 254 -4.96 -16.78 6.92
CA GLY A 254 -6.11 -15.92 6.78
C GLY A 254 -7.28 -16.61 6.08
N MET A 255 -8.46 -16.06 6.29
CA MET A 255 -9.70 -16.49 5.64
C MET A 255 -10.38 -15.30 4.97
N GLY A 256 -10.93 -15.53 3.80
CA GLY A 256 -11.77 -14.58 3.07
C GLY A 256 -13.05 -15.25 2.56
N SER A 257 -14.09 -14.48 2.34
CA SER A 257 -15.33 -14.97 1.73
C SER A 257 -15.90 -13.88 0.82
N GLY A 258 -16.24 -14.22 -0.40
CA GLY A 258 -16.76 -13.27 -1.37
C GLY A 258 -16.25 -13.51 -2.80
N GLU A 259 -16.20 -12.45 -3.58
CA GLU A 259 -15.76 -12.48 -4.97
C GLU A 259 -14.29 -12.86 -5.13
N ILE A 260 -14.00 -13.65 -6.16
CA ILE A 260 -12.61 -13.94 -6.59
C ILE A 260 -12.02 -12.79 -7.45
N GLY A 261 -12.71 -11.69 -7.59
CA GLY A 261 -12.19 -10.44 -8.16
C GLY A 261 -11.94 -10.41 -9.67
N VAL A 262 -11.55 -11.53 -10.27
CA VAL A 262 -11.22 -11.65 -11.71
C VAL A 262 -12.25 -12.47 -12.50
N ILE A 263 -13.10 -13.23 -11.83
CA ILE A 263 -14.17 -14.03 -12.43
C ILE A 263 -15.50 -13.58 -11.81
N PRO A 264 -16.27 -12.69 -12.47
CA PRO A 264 -17.43 -12.04 -11.87
C PRO A 264 -18.54 -12.98 -11.41
N THR A 265 -18.61 -14.17 -11.98
CA THR A 265 -19.62 -15.19 -11.67
C THR A 265 -19.21 -16.14 -10.55
N LEU A 266 -18.01 -15.96 -9.97
CA LEU A 266 -17.41 -16.87 -9.01
C LEU A 266 -17.15 -16.19 -7.67
N ASN A 267 -17.77 -16.70 -6.64
CA ASN A 267 -17.40 -16.44 -5.24
C ASN A 267 -16.66 -17.64 -4.65
N ALA A 268 -15.93 -17.44 -3.58
CA ALA A 268 -15.36 -18.52 -2.80
C ALA A 268 -15.22 -18.15 -1.31
N THR A 269 -15.22 -19.20 -0.49
CA THR A 269 -14.63 -19.14 0.85
C THR A 269 -13.20 -19.62 0.72
N THR A 270 -12.23 -18.77 1.08
CA THR A 270 -10.80 -19.02 0.87
C THR A 270 -10.08 -19.10 2.19
N PHE A 271 -9.28 -20.13 2.40
CA PHE A 271 -8.31 -20.23 3.48
C PHE A 271 -6.90 -20.20 2.88
N VAL A 272 -6.00 -19.47 3.48
CA VAL A 272 -4.61 -19.38 3.05
C VAL A 272 -3.67 -19.56 4.24
N ALA A 273 -2.60 -20.33 4.06
CA ALA A 273 -1.50 -20.43 5.02
C ALA A 273 -0.16 -20.15 4.33
N MET A 274 0.64 -19.31 4.95
CA MET A 274 2.06 -19.12 4.64
C MET A 274 2.88 -19.98 5.60
N THR A 275 3.75 -20.82 5.08
CA THR A 275 4.51 -21.78 5.88
C THR A 275 6.02 -21.60 5.70
N GLN A 276 6.79 -22.19 6.59
CA GLN A 276 8.20 -22.47 6.27
C GLN A 276 8.27 -23.46 5.11
N ASP A 277 9.38 -23.41 4.37
CA ASP A 277 9.64 -24.36 3.30
C ASP A 277 9.62 -25.81 3.80
N GLY A 278 8.99 -26.69 3.06
CA GLY A 278 8.79 -28.07 3.42
C GLY A 278 7.71 -28.34 4.49
N LYS A 279 6.95 -27.29 4.90
CA LYS A 279 5.89 -27.36 5.94
C LYS A 279 4.47 -27.15 5.41
N LEU A 280 4.29 -27.22 4.10
CA LEU A 280 2.99 -27.00 3.46
C LEU A 280 1.93 -28.03 3.87
N ALA A 281 2.32 -29.27 4.11
CA ALA A 281 1.41 -30.32 4.56
C ALA A 281 0.84 -30.02 5.95
N GLU A 282 1.70 -29.64 6.90
CA GLU A 282 1.28 -29.23 8.26
C GLU A 282 0.40 -27.96 8.23
N GLY A 283 0.77 -26.98 7.39
CA GLY A 283 -0.02 -25.76 7.20
C GLY A 283 -1.40 -26.06 6.62
N PHE A 284 -1.48 -26.98 5.64
CA PHE A 284 -2.76 -27.40 5.05
C PHE A 284 -3.62 -28.15 6.06
N GLU A 285 -3.05 -29.10 6.80
CA GLU A 285 -3.75 -29.83 7.87
C GLU A 285 -4.38 -28.84 8.88
N ALA A 286 -3.61 -27.81 9.26
CA ALA A 286 -4.06 -26.83 10.25
C ALA A 286 -5.23 -25.96 9.72
N ILE A 287 -5.11 -25.36 8.53
CA ILE A 287 -6.22 -24.54 8.00
C ILE A 287 -7.45 -25.37 7.64
N TYR A 288 -7.25 -26.63 7.21
CA TYR A 288 -8.37 -27.53 6.94
C TYR A 288 -9.06 -27.95 8.26
N THR A 289 -8.29 -28.13 9.34
CA THR A 289 -8.82 -28.40 10.67
C THR A 289 -9.63 -27.23 11.21
N GLU A 290 -9.16 -25.98 11.07
CA GLU A 290 -9.95 -24.80 11.48
C GLU A 290 -11.21 -24.63 10.63
N MET A 291 -11.12 -24.84 9.33
CA MET A 291 -12.30 -24.87 8.44
C MET A 291 -13.34 -25.90 8.92
N GLU A 292 -12.93 -27.13 9.22
CA GLU A 292 -13.80 -28.20 9.75
C GLU A 292 -14.34 -27.86 11.15
N LYS A 293 -13.55 -27.21 11.98
CA LYS A 293 -13.97 -26.73 13.31
C LYS A 293 -15.12 -25.70 13.19
N VAL A 294 -14.96 -24.72 12.29
CA VAL A 294 -16.03 -23.75 12.01
C VAL A 294 -17.27 -24.44 11.45
N ARG A 295 -17.11 -25.38 10.52
CA ARG A 295 -18.23 -26.11 9.93
C ARG A 295 -19.01 -26.93 10.95
N ARG A 296 -18.32 -27.60 11.92
CA ARG A 296 -18.94 -28.51 12.90
C ARG A 296 -19.51 -27.79 14.10
N TYR A 297 -18.78 -26.79 14.61
CA TYR A 297 -19.07 -26.16 15.92
C TYR A 297 -19.45 -24.68 15.81
N GLY A 298 -19.10 -24.03 14.67
CA GLY A 298 -19.36 -22.62 14.48
C GLY A 298 -18.48 -21.73 15.36
N PHE A 299 -18.97 -20.52 15.59
CA PHE A 299 -18.35 -19.51 16.43
C PHE A 299 -19.07 -19.39 17.77
N THR A 300 -18.35 -18.95 18.80
CA THR A 300 -18.89 -18.74 20.14
C THR A 300 -19.59 -17.37 20.25
N GLN A 301 -20.44 -17.22 21.28
CA GLN A 301 -21.10 -15.94 21.56
C GLN A 301 -20.09 -14.82 21.87
N GLY A 302 -18.98 -15.13 22.57
CA GLY A 302 -17.95 -14.15 22.90
C GLY A 302 -17.20 -13.61 21.67
N GLU A 303 -16.87 -14.48 20.69
CA GLU A 303 -16.31 -14.06 19.40
C GLU A 303 -17.29 -13.19 18.63
N PHE A 304 -18.56 -13.59 18.60
CA PHE A 304 -19.61 -12.84 17.91
C PHE A 304 -19.78 -11.43 18.49
N GLU A 305 -19.83 -11.29 19.81
CA GLU A 305 -19.97 -9.98 20.48
C GLU A 305 -18.79 -9.04 20.13
N ARG A 306 -17.57 -9.57 20.12
CA ARG A 306 -16.39 -8.78 19.70
C ARG A 306 -16.49 -8.37 18.22
N ALA A 307 -16.82 -9.29 17.34
CA ALA A 307 -17.02 -8.99 15.93
C ALA A 307 -18.15 -7.96 15.71
N GLN A 308 -19.26 -8.08 16.46
CA GLN A 308 -20.36 -7.10 16.43
C GLN A 308 -19.90 -5.70 16.83
N ASN A 309 -19.11 -5.59 17.90
CA ASN A 309 -18.56 -4.32 18.34
C ASN A 309 -17.63 -3.71 17.28
N ASP A 310 -16.79 -4.52 16.64
CA ASP A 310 -15.85 -4.06 15.60
C ASP A 310 -16.60 -3.62 14.32
N LEU A 311 -17.60 -4.38 13.88
CA LEU A 311 -18.44 -4.01 12.73
C LEU A 311 -19.24 -2.75 12.99
N MET A 312 -19.90 -2.67 14.17
CA MET A 312 -20.63 -1.47 14.59
C MET A 312 -19.72 -0.25 14.63
N ARG A 313 -18.51 -0.42 15.14
CA ARG A 313 -17.52 0.67 15.19
C ARG A 313 -17.08 1.14 13.78
N ARG A 314 -16.96 0.22 12.82
CA ARG A 314 -16.67 0.57 11.41
C ARG A 314 -17.81 1.37 10.80
N ALA A 315 -19.05 0.94 10.98
CA ALA A 315 -20.25 1.63 10.50
C ALA A 315 -20.42 3.03 11.14
N GLU A 316 -20.22 3.17 12.46
CA GLU A 316 -20.18 4.46 13.15
C GLU A 316 -19.14 5.42 12.55
N ARG A 317 -17.94 4.91 12.28
CA ARG A 317 -16.85 5.71 11.69
C ARG A 317 -17.17 6.15 10.26
N ALA A 318 -17.74 5.26 9.45
CA ALA A 318 -18.17 5.59 8.08
C ALA A 318 -19.20 6.73 8.11
N TYR A 319 -20.21 6.61 8.97
CA TYR A 319 -21.23 7.64 9.13
C TYR A 319 -20.69 8.96 9.72
N ALA A 320 -19.81 8.90 10.71
CA ALA A 320 -19.19 10.09 11.30
C ALA A 320 -18.42 10.92 10.24
N ASN A 321 -17.71 10.23 9.33
CA ASN A 321 -16.91 10.84 8.27
C ASN A 321 -17.68 11.03 6.94
N ARG A 322 -19.00 10.88 6.92
CA ARG A 322 -19.82 10.95 5.70
C ARG A 322 -19.67 12.25 4.88
N ASN A 323 -19.43 13.36 5.58
CA ASN A 323 -19.22 14.66 4.94
C ASN A 323 -17.78 14.89 4.46
N ASP A 324 -16.86 13.99 4.82
CA ASP A 324 -15.45 14.07 4.50
C ASP A 324 -15.08 13.08 3.36
N ARG A 325 -16.09 12.44 2.76
CA ARG A 325 -15.93 11.53 1.62
C ARG A 325 -15.42 12.31 0.40
N ARG A 326 -14.48 11.72 -0.30
CA ARG A 326 -13.88 12.30 -1.50
C ARG A 326 -14.65 11.89 -2.76
N ASN A 327 -14.54 12.71 -3.80
CA ASN A 327 -15.18 12.44 -5.10
C ASN A 327 -14.87 11.04 -5.63
N GLY A 328 -13.64 10.55 -5.46
CA GLY A 328 -13.25 9.20 -5.90
C GLY A 328 -14.02 8.06 -5.22
N GLU A 329 -14.47 8.23 -3.97
CA GLU A 329 -15.30 7.25 -3.27
C GLU A 329 -16.70 7.17 -3.89
N PHE A 330 -17.29 8.30 -4.23
CA PHE A 330 -18.58 8.34 -4.95
C PHE A 330 -18.46 7.74 -6.35
N VAL A 331 -17.37 8.06 -7.08
CA VAL A 331 -17.12 7.43 -8.39
C VAL A 331 -17.08 5.91 -8.27
N GLN A 332 -16.40 5.36 -7.25
CA GLN A 332 -16.34 3.91 -7.06
C GLN A 332 -17.73 3.31 -6.73
N THR A 333 -18.52 3.99 -5.90
CA THR A 333 -19.91 3.57 -5.61
C THR A 333 -20.75 3.49 -6.89
N TYR A 334 -20.66 4.51 -7.76
CA TYR A 334 -21.42 4.53 -9.01
C TYR A 334 -20.93 3.50 -10.03
N LEU A 335 -19.62 3.26 -10.10
CA LEU A 335 -19.06 2.19 -10.93
C LEU A 335 -19.49 0.81 -10.45
N ASN A 336 -19.52 0.57 -9.14
CA ASN A 336 -20.00 -0.69 -8.58
C ASN A 336 -21.51 -0.89 -8.83
N ASN A 337 -22.31 0.17 -8.74
CA ASN A 337 -23.72 0.09 -9.11
C ASN A 337 -23.89 -0.28 -10.58
N TYR A 338 -23.16 0.36 -11.50
CA TYR A 338 -23.22 0.06 -12.92
C TYR A 338 -22.77 -1.37 -13.24
N SER A 339 -21.67 -1.84 -12.65
CA SER A 339 -21.04 -3.12 -13.00
C SER A 339 -21.63 -4.32 -12.26
N LYS A 340 -22.23 -4.11 -11.07
CA LYS A 340 -22.66 -5.17 -10.15
C LYS A 340 -24.05 -4.97 -9.58
N ASN A 341 -24.75 -3.89 -9.97
CA ASN A 341 -26.06 -3.53 -9.43
C ASN A 341 -26.09 -3.41 -7.89
N THR A 342 -24.99 -2.91 -7.28
CA THR A 342 -24.96 -2.63 -5.84
C THR A 342 -25.79 -1.39 -5.49
N PRO A 343 -26.41 -1.30 -4.30
CA PRO A 343 -27.20 -0.14 -3.92
C PRO A 343 -26.33 1.13 -3.74
N MET A 344 -26.97 2.28 -3.83
CA MET A 344 -26.35 3.59 -3.62
C MET A 344 -27.19 4.41 -2.63
N PRO A 345 -27.34 3.97 -1.38
CA PRO A 345 -28.08 4.74 -0.39
C PRO A 345 -27.36 6.04 -0.04
N ASP A 346 -28.11 7.03 0.44
CA ASP A 346 -27.49 8.13 1.15
C ASP A 346 -26.88 7.65 2.48
N ALA A 347 -25.99 8.45 3.05
CA ALA A 347 -25.22 8.05 4.22
C ALA A 347 -26.08 7.78 5.48
N GLU A 348 -27.21 8.45 5.61
CA GLU A 348 -28.15 8.19 6.72
C GLU A 348 -28.84 6.83 6.57
N THR A 349 -29.30 6.54 5.35
CA THR A 349 -29.93 5.25 5.00
C THR A 349 -28.92 4.11 5.13
N GLU A 350 -27.67 4.29 4.64
CA GLU A 350 -26.57 3.33 4.78
C GLU A 350 -26.31 3.01 6.25
N TRP A 351 -26.15 4.05 7.09
CA TRP A 351 -25.97 3.88 8.54
C TRP A 351 -27.14 3.16 9.23
N GLN A 352 -28.37 3.53 8.90
CA GLN A 352 -29.56 2.90 9.48
C GLN A 352 -29.64 1.41 9.10
N LEU A 353 -29.38 1.09 7.84
CA LEU A 353 -29.38 -0.28 7.33
C LEU A 353 -28.25 -1.12 7.97
N ASP A 354 -27.01 -0.63 7.93
CA ASP A 354 -25.86 -1.33 8.53
C ASP A 354 -26.07 -1.58 10.02
N SER A 355 -26.43 -0.53 10.77
CA SER A 355 -26.64 -0.65 12.21
C SER A 355 -27.79 -1.59 12.57
N MET A 356 -28.83 -1.63 11.74
CA MET A 356 -29.95 -2.56 11.90
C MET A 356 -29.50 -4.00 11.61
N LEU A 357 -28.85 -4.25 10.48
CA LEU A 357 -28.40 -5.58 10.07
C LEU A 357 -27.38 -6.16 11.07
N ILE A 358 -26.39 -5.35 11.47
CA ILE A 358 -25.38 -5.77 12.45
C ILE A 358 -26.05 -6.18 13.78
N LYS A 359 -27.10 -5.49 14.25
CA LYS A 359 -27.82 -5.84 15.48
C LYS A 359 -28.80 -7.00 15.33
N MET A 360 -29.38 -7.17 14.14
CA MET A 360 -30.41 -8.19 13.88
C MET A 360 -29.81 -9.59 13.70
N ILE A 361 -28.63 -9.68 13.08
CA ILE A 361 -27.91 -10.92 12.88
C ILE A 361 -27.46 -11.46 14.23
N ASN A 362 -27.57 -12.76 14.45
CA ASN A 362 -27.10 -13.47 15.64
C ASN A 362 -26.06 -14.54 15.26
N VAL A 363 -25.42 -15.13 16.25
CA VAL A 363 -24.36 -16.12 16.05
C VAL A 363 -24.87 -17.37 15.35
N GLU A 364 -26.11 -17.77 15.57
CA GLU A 364 -26.74 -18.93 14.93
C GLU A 364 -26.91 -18.72 13.44
N ALA A 365 -27.26 -17.50 13.00
CA ALA A 365 -27.36 -17.15 11.58
C ALA A 365 -25.99 -17.23 10.90
N VAL A 366 -24.93 -16.71 11.54
CA VAL A 366 -23.56 -16.78 11.02
C VAL A 366 -23.06 -18.24 10.95
N ASN A 367 -23.34 -19.04 12.00
CA ASN A 367 -22.97 -20.46 12.02
C ASN A 367 -23.71 -21.26 10.95
N GLY A 368 -25.01 -20.99 10.76
CA GLY A 368 -25.79 -21.60 9.68
C GLY A 368 -25.28 -21.23 8.30
N PHE A 369 -24.85 -19.98 8.10
CA PHE A 369 -24.22 -19.54 6.85
C PHE A 369 -22.86 -20.23 6.63
N ALA A 370 -22.01 -20.31 7.65
CA ALA A 370 -20.71 -20.98 7.55
C ALA A 370 -20.87 -22.45 7.06
N GLN A 371 -21.89 -23.17 7.54
CA GLN A 371 -22.19 -24.52 7.09
C GLN A 371 -22.65 -24.59 5.60
N GLN A 372 -23.22 -23.51 5.08
CA GLN A 372 -23.65 -23.43 3.70
C GLN A 372 -22.52 -23.09 2.72
N VAL A 373 -21.48 -22.39 3.17
CA VAL A 373 -20.37 -21.91 2.33
C VAL A 373 -19.07 -22.69 2.54
N ILE A 374 -19.03 -23.56 3.55
CA ILE A 374 -17.94 -24.51 3.83
C ILE A 374 -18.46 -25.92 3.64
N TYR A 375 -18.17 -26.53 2.50
CA TYR A 375 -18.64 -27.87 2.13
C TYR A 375 -17.54 -28.66 1.40
N PRO A 376 -17.66 -30.00 1.32
CA PRO A 376 -16.57 -30.88 0.85
C PRO A 376 -16.38 -30.91 -0.68
N ARG A 377 -17.31 -30.40 -1.48
CA ARG A 377 -17.21 -30.30 -2.93
C ARG A 377 -16.79 -28.90 -3.38
N ASN A 378 -16.55 -28.70 -4.67
CA ASN A 378 -16.14 -27.43 -5.27
C ASN A 378 -14.83 -26.87 -4.68
N GLN A 379 -13.96 -27.75 -4.19
CA GLN A 379 -12.69 -27.35 -3.60
C GLN A 379 -11.61 -27.20 -4.69
N VAL A 380 -10.81 -26.14 -4.57
CA VAL A 380 -9.59 -25.93 -5.35
C VAL A 380 -8.45 -25.71 -4.36
N ILE A 381 -7.41 -26.53 -4.46
CA ILE A 381 -6.22 -26.45 -3.59
C ILE A 381 -5.05 -25.98 -4.45
N VAL A 382 -4.46 -24.87 -4.06
CA VAL A 382 -3.34 -24.27 -4.79
C VAL A 382 -2.12 -24.21 -3.87
N VAL A 383 -1.05 -24.84 -4.30
CA VAL A 383 0.27 -24.85 -3.66
C VAL A 383 1.21 -23.98 -4.48
N THR A 384 1.93 -23.11 -3.81
CA THR A 384 2.99 -22.30 -4.40
C THR A 384 4.21 -22.37 -3.50
N ALA A 385 5.38 -22.73 -4.03
CA ALA A 385 6.60 -22.92 -3.23
C ALA A 385 7.87 -22.58 -4.03
N PRO A 386 8.99 -22.28 -3.34
CA PRO A 386 10.29 -22.21 -3.98
C PRO A 386 10.68 -23.56 -4.61
N GLU A 387 11.29 -23.52 -5.78
CA GLU A 387 11.99 -24.66 -6.34
C GLU A 387 13.42 -24.70 -5.78
N LYS A 388 13.63 -25.53 -4.75
CA LYS A 388 14.87 -25.56 -3.98
C LYS A 388 15.26 -26.99 -3.64
N GLU A 389 16.54 -27.32 -3.82
CA GLU A 389 17.08 -28.64 -3.51
C GLU A 389 16.87 -29.00 -2.04
N GLY A 390 16.40 -30.22 -1.78
CA GLY A 390 16.15 -30.74 -0.42
C GLY A 390 14.80 -30.34 0.18
N ILE A 391 14.00 -29.50 -0.48
CA ILE A 391 12.63 -29.19 -0.05
C ILE A 391 11.66 -30.15 -0.73
N VAL A 392 10.87 -30.84 0.08
CA VAL A 392 9.81 -31.74 -0.39
C VAL A 392 8.46 -31.05 -0.21
N ASN A 393 7.79 -30.77 -1.33
CA ASN A 393 6.42 -30.26 -1.34
C ASN A 393 5.43 -31.43 -1.34
N PRO A 394 4.23 -31.26 -0.74
CA PRO A 394 3.21 -32.32 -0.73
C PRO A 394 2.73 -32.64 -2.14
N THR A 395 2.50 -33.91 -2.41
CA THR A 395 1.84 -34.38 -3.63
C THR A 395 0.33 -34.17 -3.55
N ALA A 396 -0.35 -34.29 -4.68
CA ALA A 396 -1.81 -34.23 -4.74
C ALA A 396 -2.47 -35.33 -3.87
N GLU A 397 -1.90 -36.54 -3.89
CA GLU A 397 -2.37 -37.68 -3.11
C GLU A 397 -2.21 -37.44 -1.60
N GLU A 398 -1.11 -36.82 -1.18
CA GLU A 398 -0.88 -36.46 0.23
C GLU A 398 -1.86 -35.39 0.70
N LEU A 399 -2.13 -34.37 -0.11
CA LEU A 399 -3.14 -33.34 0.20
C LEU A 399 -4.55 -33.94 0.32
N LEU A 400 -4.92 -34.87 -0.55
CA LEU A 400 -6.19 -35.59 -0.46
C LEU A 400 -6.26 -36.47 0.80
N ALA A 401 -5.16 -37.16 1.15
CA ALA A 401 -5.09 -37.96 2.37
C ALA A 401 -5.23 -37.11 3.64
N ILE A 402 -4.60 -35.92 3.70
CA ILE A 402 -4.76 -34.97 4.80
C ILE A 402 -6.22 -34.53 4.91
N ARG A 403 -6.85 -34.15 3.78
CA ARG A 403 -8.26 -33.78 3.74
C ARG A 403 -9.16 -34.87 4.32
N GLU A 404 -8.97 -36.12 3.89
CA GLU A 404 -9.76 -37.26 4.38
C GLU A 404 -9.49 -37.54 5.86
N LYS A 405 -8.24 -37.49 6.30
CA LYS A 405 -7.83 -37.62 7.71
C LYS A 405 -8.56 -36.62 8.59
N VAL A 406 -8.52 -35.33 8.24
CA VAL A 406 -9.15 -34.26 9.04
C VAL A 406 -10.67 -34.36 9.00
N ALA A 407 -11.27 -34.68 7.83
CA ALA A 407 -12.72 -34.85 7.71
C ALA A 407 -13.26 -35.96 8.64
N ASN A 408 -12.47 -36.99 8.94
CA ASN A 408 -12.84 -38.11 9.80
C ASN A 408 -12.28 -37.99 11.25
N ALA A 409 -11.47 -36.98 11.54
CA ALA A 409 -10.89 -36.82 12.88
C ALA A 409 -11.90 -36.31 13.90
N GLU A 410 -11.69 -36.66 15.17
CA GLU A 410 -12.31 -35.95 16.28
C GLU A 410 -11.59 -34.60 16.45
N ILE A 411 -12.34 -33.52 16.36
CA ILE A 411 -11.84 -32.15 16.48
C ILE A 411 -12.52 -31.49 17.69
N GLU A 412 -11.72 -30.87 18.54
CA GLU A 412 -12.24 -30.12 19.70
C GLU A 412 -12.79 -28.76 19.24
N ALA A 413 -13.86 -28.30 19.88
CA ALA A 413 -14.41 -26.97 19.67
C ALA A 413 -13.43 -25.89 20.11
N TYR A 414 -13.53 -24.70 19.52
CA TYR A 414 -12.73 -23.55 19.95
C TYR A 414 -13.14 -23.10 21.35
N GLU A 415 -12.14 -22.86 22.22
CA GLU A 415 -12.32 -22.27 23.54
C GLU A 415 -11.94 -20.79 23.53
N ASP A 416 -12.90 -19.94 23.87
CA ASP A 416 -12.73 -18.49 23.90
C ASP A 416 -12.18 -18.01 25.25
N ASN A 417 -10.87 -17.88 25.34
CA ASN A 417 -10.17 -17.35 26.50
C ASN A 417 -9.96 -15.84 26.34
N THR A 418 -10.60 -15.02 27.15
CA THR A 418 -10.47 -13.55 27.10
C THR A 418 -10.09 -12.98 28.47
N VAL A 419 -9.05 -12.15 28.51
CA VAL A 419 -8.64 -11.39 29.69
C VAL A 419 -9.53 -10.14 29.80
N LYS A 420 -10.39 -10.09 30.83
CA LYS A 420 -11.29 -8.95 31.10
C LYS A 420 -10.71 -8.06 32.20
N GLU A 421 -9.67 -7.31 31.90
CA GLU A 421 -9.06 -6.38 32.83
C GLU A 421 -8.81 -5.02 32.17
N PRO A 422 -8.90 -3.88 32.92
CA PRO A 422 -8.62 -2.58 32.34
C PRO A 422 -7.13 -2.47 31.92
N LEU A 423 -6.83 -1.66 30.89
CA LEU A 423 -5.46 -1.41 30.40
C LEU A 423 -4.54 -0.95 31.52
N ILE A 424 -5.01 -0.03 32.35
CA ILE A 424 -4.36 0.39 33.58
C ILE A 424 -5.25 -0.05 34.75
N PRO A 425 -4.71 -0.81 35.72
CA PRO A 425 -5.48 -1.31 36.86
C PRO A 425 -6.17 -0.17 37.61
N GLU A 426 -7.42 -0.41 38.06
CA GLU A 426 -8.15 0.52 38.91
C GLU A 426 -7.34 0.83 40.19
N GLY A 427 -7.35 2.10 40.62
CA GLY A 427 -6.58 2.55 41.78
C GLY A 427 -5.10 2.87 41.48
N THR A 428 -4.60 2.68 40.25
CA THR A 428 -3.25 3.11 39.86
C THR A 428 -3.14 4.63 39.99
N VAL A 429 -2.24 5.09 40.84
CA VAL A 429 -1.98 6.55 41.02
C VAL A 429 -1.00 7.05 39.96
N LEU A 430 -1.51 7.78 38.98
CA LEU A 430 -0.72 8.53 38.02
C LEU A 430 -0.45 9.94 38.60
N LYS A 431 0.82 10.26 38.78
CA LYS A 431 1.21 11.56 39.45
C LYS A 431 0.79 12.76 38.63
N GLY A 432 0.84 12.65 37.30
CA GLY A 432 0.56 13.76 36.39
C GLY A 432 1.58 14.88 36.45
N SER A 433 1.40 15.84 35.55
CA SER A 433 2.16 17.11 35.57
C SER A 433 1.27 18.19 34.93
N PRO A 434 0.89 19.24 35.67
CA PRO A 434 -0.02 20.25 35.14
C PRO A 434 0.63 21.11 34.07
N VAL A 435 -0.17 21.67 33.15
CA VAL A 435 0.28 22.68 32.18
C VAL A 435 0.73 23.94 32.93
N LYS A 436 2.03 24.26 32.80
CA LYS A 436 2.65 25.45 33.41
C LYS A 436 2.64 26.68 32.50
N LYS A 437 2.76 26.45 31.18
CA LYS A 437 2.78 27.50 30.16
C LYS A 437 1.93 27.05 28.95
N THR A 438 1.15 28.00 28.43
CA THR A 438 0.42 27.88 27.17
C THR A 438 0.90 28.97 26.22
N ALA A 439 1.24 28.59 25.00
CA ALA A 439 1.56 29.51 23.91
C ALA A 439 0.69 29.15 22.68
N GLN A 440 0.49 30.10 21.80
CA GLN A 440 -0.25 29.88 20.54
C GLN A 440 0.63 30.30 19.36
N ASP A 441 0.60 29.50 18.31
CA ASP A 441 1.16 29.86 17.02
C ASP A 441 0.01 30.17 16.05
N ALA A 442 -0.17 31.45 15.76
CA ALA A 442 -1.27 31.90 14.90
C ALA A 442 -1.10 31.44 13.45
N THR A 443 0.12 31.21 12.98
CA THR A 443 0.42 30.74 11.62
C THR A 443 -0.02 29.28 11.43
N LEU A 444 0.34 28.44 12.38
CA LEU A 444 -0.04 27.01 12.39
C LEU A 444 -1.46 26.81 12.96
N GLY A 445 -1.99 27.78 13.70
CA GLY A 445 -3.24 27.63 14.47
C GLY A 445 -3.11 26.53 15.52
N THR A 446 -1.92 26.43 16.16
CA THR A 446 -1.62 25.42 17.19
C THR A 446 -1.58 26.04 18.57
N THR A 447 -1.90 25.21 19.58
CA THR A 447 -1.68 25.52 21.00
C THR A 447 -0.51 24.67 21.49
N GLU A 448 0.53 25.30 22.03
CA GLU A 448 1.65 24.63 22.68
C GLU A 448 1.47 24.65 24.19
N TRP A 449 1.49 23.49 24.82
CA TRP A 449 1.54 23.31 26.24
C TRP A 449 2.96 22.90 26.69
N THR A 450 3.49 23.59 27.70
CA THR A 450 4.66 23.12 28.41
C THR A 450 4.22 22.67 29.80
N LEU A 451 4.37 21.39 30.11
CA LEU A 451 4.05 20.85 31.43
C LEU A 451 5.04 21.28 32.50
N ALA A 452 4.69 21.16 33.78
CA ALA A 452 5.55 21.51 34.88
C ALA A 452 6.86 20.69 34.96
N ASN A 453 6.85 19.47 34.41
CA ASN A 453 7.99 18.58 34.24
C ASN A 453 8.84 18.88 32.99
N GLY A 454 8.47 19.89 32.18
CA GLY A 454 9.22 20.34 31.02
C GLY A 454 8.80 19.71 29.69
N VAL A 455 7.87 18.75 29.69
CA VAL A 455 7.38 18.10 28.47
C VAL A 455 6.59 19.08 27.60
N LYS A 456 6.79 19.01 26.27
CA LYS A 456 6.12 19.85 25.29
C LYS A 456 5.04 19.05 24.53
N VAL A 457 3.86 19.65 24.42
CA VAL A 457 2.74 19.09 23.65
C VAL A 457 2.19 20.18 22.73
N VAL A 458 2.16 19.92 21.44
CA VAL A 458 1.64 20.81 20.40
C VAL A 458 0.32 20.24 19.90
N VAL A 459 -0.74 21.03 19.99
CA VAL A 459 -2.09 20.58 19.62
C VAL A 459 -2.64 21.43 18.47
N LYS A 460 -3.13 20.78 17.44
CA LYS A 460 -3.84 21.38 16.29
C LYS A 460 -5.25 20.82 16.23
N PRO A 461 -6.27 21.47 16.80
CA PRO A 461 -7.67 21.11 16.56
C PRO A 461 -8.02 21.31 15.08
N THR A 462 -8.72 20.35 14.50
CA THR A 462 -9.18 20.39 13.11
C THR A 462 -10.58 19.80 12.99
N THR A 463 -11.23 20.06 11.85
CA THR A 463 -12.55 19.51 11.52
C THR A 463 -12.52 18.72 10.20
N TYR A 464 -11.33 18.36 9.68
CA TYR A 464 -11.18 17.69 8.39
C TYR A 464 -11.70 16.24 8.39
N LYS A 465 -11.73 15.60 9.56
CA LYS A 465 -12.39 14.31 9.77
C LYS A 465 -13.00 14.26 11.16
N ALA A 466 -14.30 13.97 11.20
CA ALA A 466 -15.04 13.96 12.45
C ALA A 466 -14.57 12.86 13.43
N ASP A 467 -14.06 11.74 12.91
CA ASP A 467 -13.66 10.58 13.70
C ASP A 467 -12.16 10.27 13.64
N GLU A 468 -11.32 11.32 13.61
CA GLU A 468 -9.88 11.13 13.56
C GLU A 468 -9.14 12.07 14.52
N VAL A 469 -8.28 11.48 15.35
CA VAL A 469 -7.22 12.14 16.11
C VAL A 469 -5.92 11.40 15.85
N ARG A 470 -4.88 12.12 15.42
CA ARG A 470 -3.52 11.62 15.21
C ARG A 470 -2.60 12.21 16.27
N MET A 471 -1.71 11.38 16.77
CA MET A 471 -0.66 11.78 17.70
C MET A 471 0.68 11.25 17.18
N SER A 472 1.73 12.08 17.29
CA SER A 472 3.10 11.65 17.04
C SER A 472 4.02 12.31 18.06
N ALA A 473 4.74 11.49 18.80
CA ALA A 473 5.81 11.93 19.69
C ALA A 473 7.15 11.64 19.00
N VAL A 474 7.98 12.65 18.77
CA VAL A 474 9.25 12.52 18.04
C VAL A 474 10.40 13.03 18.87
N ALA A 475 11.48 12.24 18.94
CA ALA A 475 12.75 12.57 19.59
C ALA A 475 13.91 12.41 18.59
N LYS A 476 14.96 13.23 18.75
CA LYS A 476 16.23 13.07 18.03
C LYS A 476 17.01 11.90 18.63
N GLY A 477 17.70 11.13 17.80
CA GLY A 477 18.52 9.98 18.25
C GLY A 477 18.38 8.79 17.31
N GLY A 478 17.30 8.03 17.45
CA GLY A 478 17.02 6.87 16.63
C GLY A 478 18.12 5.81 16.69
N LEU A 479 18.34 5.11 15.59
CA LEU A 479 19.37 4.07 15.51
C LEU A 479 20.80 4.62 15.68
N SER A 480 21.03 5.90 15.42
CA SER A 480 22.36 6.52 15.47
C SER A 480 23.03 6.43 16.85
N ILE A 481 22.24 6.33 17.93
CA ILE A 481 22.75 6.27 19.32
C ILE A 481 23.11 4.84 19.76
N LEU A 482 22.78 3.84 18.96
CA LEU A 482 23.04 2.43 19.25
C LEU A 482 24.46 2.05 18.81
N SER A 483 25.02 0.98 19.41
CA SER A 483 26.24 0.37 18.89
C SER A 483 25.98 -0.41 17.58
N ASP A 484 27.02 -0.78 16.84
CA ASP A 484 26.89 -1.56 15.62
C ASP A 484 26.21 -2.93 15.89
N GLU A 485 26.46 -3.52 17.05
CA GLU A 485 25.84 -4.78 17.49
C GLU A 485 24.35 -4.64 17.82
N GLU A 486 23.92 -3.46 18.28
CA GLU A 486 22.53 -3.15 18.65
C GLU A 486 21.72 -2.61 17.47
N PHE A 487 22.36 -2.19 16.39
CA PHE A 487 21.75 -1.39 15.31
C PHE A 487 20.55 -2.11 14.70
N TYR A 488 20.74 -3.32 14.19
CA TYR A 488 19.66 -4.07 13.52
C TYR A 488 18.60 -4.61 14.51
N MET A 489 18.97 -4.90 15.75
CA MET A 489 17.98 -5.20 16.79
C MET A 489 17.12 -3.96 17.10
N GLY A 490 17.75 -2.79 17.09
CA GLY A 490 17.04 -1.49 17.21
C GLY A 490 16.09 -1.24 16.04
N GLU A 491 16.51 -1.51 14.81
CA GLU A 491 15.70 -1.39 13.62
C GLU A 491 14.46 -2.31 13.67
N MET A 492 14.63 -3.54 14.18
CA MET A 492 13.54 -4.49 14.36
C MET A 492 12.69 -4.28 15.63
N MET A 493 13.04 -3.31 16.48
CA MET A 493 12.36 -3.08 17.75
C MET A 493 10.84 -2.84 17.62
N PRO A 494 10.33 -2.08 16.63
CA PRO A 494 8.90 -1.94 16.43
C PRO A 494 8.18 -3.27 16.17
N ALA A 495 8.81 -4.19 15.44
CA ALA A 495 8.27 -5.52 15.17
C ALA A 495 8.23 -6.37 16.44
N PHE A 496 9.31 -6.39 17.23
CA PHE A 496 9.34 -7.08 18.53
C PHE A 496 8.26 -6.55 19.48
N ASN A 497 8.09 -5.25 19.57
CA ASN A 497 7.07 -4.64 20.42
C ASN A 497 5.65 -4.98 19.94
N SER A 498 5.40 -4.93 18.64
CA SER A 498 4.10 -5.26 18.06
C SER A 498 3.70 -6.73 18.31
N MET A 499 4.67 -7.64 18.23
CA MET A 499 4.45 -9.08 18.49
C MET A 499 4.16 -9.35 19.97
N SER A 500 4.85 -8.64 20.87
CA SER A 500 4.76 -8.91 22.32
C SER A 500 3.55 -8.23 22.99
N GLY A 501 2.98 -7.16 22.38
CA GLY A 501 1.91 -6.38 23.01
C GLY A 501 2.43 -5.35 24.01
N VAL A 502 1.65 -4.99 25.05
CA VAL A 502 2.01 -3.93 25.99
C VAL A 502 1.47 -4.19 27.39
N GLY A 503 2.22 -3.76 28.40
CA GLY A 503 1.85 -3.98 29.81
C GLY A 503 1.76 -5.47 30.13
N LYS A 504 0.62 -5.91 30.60
CA LYS A 504 0.34 -7.33 30.90
C LYS A 504 -0.35 -8.06 29.73
N PHE A 505 -0.73 -7.34 28.68
CA PHE A 505 -1.51 -7.90 27.57
C PHE A 505 -0.55 -8.38 26.47
N SER A 506 -0.69 -9.63 26.04
CA SER A 506 -0.15 -10.10 24.76
C SER A 506 -0.78 -9.31 23.60
N ALA A 507 -0.22 -9.39 22.42
CA ALA A 507 -0.81 -8.75 21.23
C ALA A 507 -2.24 -9.24 20.97
N THR A 508 -2.50 -10.53 21.17
CA THR A 508 -3.83 -11.15 21.03
C THR A 508 -4.81 -10.67 22.09
N ASP A 509 -4.41 -10.65 23.38
CA ASP A 509 -5.28 -10.16 24.47
C ASP A 509 -5.57 -8.68 24.32
N LEU A 510 -4.58 -7.89 23.91
CA LEU A 510 -4.75 -6.46 23.64
C LEU A 510 -5.77 -6.21 22.54
N LYS A 511 -5.70 -6.98 21.44
CA LYS A 511 -6.69 -6.89 20.36
C LYS A 511 -8.11 -7.22 20.84
N LYS A 512 -8.27 -8.29 21.63
CA LYS A 512 -9.56 -8.64 22.23
C LYS A 512 -10.08 -7.53 23.19
N GLN A 513 -9.19 -6.95 23.99
CA GLN A 513 -9.50 -5.86 24.93
C GLN A 513 -9.90 -4.55 24.23
N LEU A 514 -9.38 -4.30 23.04
CA LEU A 514 -9.66 -3.11 22.24
C LEU A 514 -10.83 -3.30 21.25
N SER A 515 -11.51 -4.45 21.27
CA SER A 515 -12.67 -4.66 20.41
C SER A 515 -13.72 -3.56 20.57
N GLY A 516 -14.21 -3.04 19.46
CA GLY A 516 -15.15 -1.91 19.41
C GLY A 516 -14.51 -0.54 19.67
N LYS A 517 -13.21 -0.44 19.85
CA LYS A 517 -12.47 0.81 20.02
C LYS A 517 -11.62 1.13 18.77
N SER A 518 -11.51 2.40 18.46
CA SER A 518 -10.57 2.92 17.48
C SER A 518 -9.42 3.62 18.19
N ALA A 519 -8.47 2.86 18.70
CA ALA A 519 -7.27 3.40 19.33
C ALA A 519 -6.08 2.48 19.07
N SER A 520 -4.95 3.06 18.68
CA SER A 520 -3.67 2.35 18.52
C SER A 520 -2.52 3.26 18.87
N VAL A 521 -1.45 2.70 19.41
CA VAL A 521 -0.17 3.37 19.64
C VAL A 521 0.95 2.40 19.30
N GLN A 522 1.88 2.83 18.44
CA GLN A 522 3.01 2.02 17.97
C GLN A 522 4.32 2.85 18.04
N PRO A 523 5.39 2.29 18.62
CA PRO A 523 6.71 2.85 18.48
C PRO A 523 7.23 2.67 17.05
N SER A 524 8.06 3.60 16.60
CA SER A 524 8.82 3.52 15.36
C SER A 524 10.21 4.11 15.54
N VAL A 525 11.14 3.71 14.70
CA VAL A 525 12.52 4.19 14.75
C VAL A 525 13.06 4.40 13.35
N GLU A 526 13.79 5.48 13.18
CA GLU A 526 14.57 5.84 12.00
C GLU A 526 16.04 6.02 12.39
N ASN A 527 16.90 6.25 11.41
CA ASN A 527 18.33 6.39 11.68
C ASN A 527 18.64 7.46 12.74
N TYR A 528 17.95 8.61 12.71
CA TYR A 528 18.22 9.76 13.57
C TYR A 528 17.02 10.20 14.39
N ALA A 529 15.93 9.47 14.37
CA ALA A 529 14.71 9.78 15.11
C ALA A 529 14.08 8.52 15.72
N SER A 530 13.60 8.65 16.95
CA SER A 530 12.67 7.72 17.57
C SER A 530 11.29 8.36 17.60
N ALA A 531 10.23 7.62 17.29
CA ALA A 531 8.88 8.13 17.38
C ALA A 531 7.92 7.14 18.04
N VAL A 532 6.86 7.67 18.64
CA VAL A 532 5.70 6.90 19.10
C VAL A 532 4.48 7.53 18.46
N ASN A 533 3.83 6.77 17.57
CA ASN A 533 2.71 7.24 16.78
C ASN A 533 1.39 6.67 17.30
N GLY A 534 0.37 7.51 17.41
CA GLY A 534 -0.94 7.15 17.88
C GLY A 534 -2.05 7.58 16.93
N TYR A 535 -3.12 6.83 16.96
CA TYR A 535 -4.35 7.10 16.21
C TYR A 535 -5.54 6.73 17.09
N CYS A 536 -6.57 7.57 17.12
CA CYS A 536 -7.84 7.21 17.75
C CYS A 536 -9.03 7.98 17.17
N SER A 537 -10.23 7.52 17.53
CA SER A 537 -11.44 8.36 17.47
C SER A 537 -11.45 9.36 18.64
N PRO A 538 -12.20 10.47 18.55
CA PRO A 538 -12.37 11.39 19.68
C PRO A 538 -12.89 10.70 20.95
N LYS A 539 -13.81 9.74 20.83
CA LYS A 539 -14.37 8.99 21.97
C LYS A 539 -13.38 8.03 22.63
N ASP A 540 -12.34 7.60 21.91
CA ASP A 540 -11.32 6.66 22.38
C ASP A 540 -10.01 7.35 22.79
N LEU A 541 -10.02 8.68 22.91
CA LEU A 541 -8.85 9.50 23.21
C LEU A 541 -8.12 9.06 24.50
N GLU A 542 -8.87 8.75 25.57
CA GLU A 542 -8.28 8.26 26.80
C GLU A 542 -7.63 6.89 26.62
N THR A 543 -8.21 6.01 25.81
CA THR A 543 -7.62 4.70 25.48
C THR A 543 -6.27 4.88 24.77
N MET A 544 -6.17 5.79 23.79
CA MET A 544 -4.90 6.12 23.14
C MET A 544 -3.87 6.65 24.15
N MET A 545 -4.27 7.53 25.08
CA MET A 545 -3.37 8.06 26.10
C MET A 545 -2.90 6.97 27.09
N GLN A 546 -3.75 6.00 27.44
CA GLN A 546 -3.37 4.84 28.23
C GLN A 546 -2.34 3.95 27.50
N LEU A 547 -2.56 3.66 26.22
CA LEU A 547 -1.62 2.91 25.39
C LEU A 547 -0.28 3.63 25.26
N LEU A 548 -0.30 4.95 25.05
CA LEU A 548 0.90 5.77 25.01
C LEU A 548 1.71 5.67 26.31
N TYR A 549 1.03 5.85 27.45
CA TYR A 549 1.67 5.73 28.77
C TYR A 549 2.30 4.35 28.97
N LEU A 550 1.58 3.28 28.60
CA LEU A 550 2.07 1.90 28.73
C LEU A 550 3.28 1.63 27.82
N ASN A 551 3.30 2.12 26.58
CA ASN A 551 4.44 1.97 25.70
C ASN A 551 5.73 2.58 26.29
N PHE A 552 5.65 3.75 26.94
CA PHE A 552 6.82 4.35 27.59
C PHE A 552 7.21 3.68 28.91
N THR A 553 6.26 3.16 29.66
CA THR A 553 6.50 2.74 31.05
C THR A 553 6.49 1.23 31.27
N GLN A 554 5.80 0.49 30.43
CA GLN A 554 5.60 -0.95 30.55
C GLN A 554 5.64 -1.67 29.18
N PRO A 555 6.73 -1.46 28.37
CA PRO A 555 6.91 -2.26 27.16
C PRO A 555 6.98 -3.74 27.56
N ARG A 556 6.30 -4.59 26.80
CA ARG A 556 6.30 -6.04 27.05
C ARG A 556 7.31 -6.73 26.13
N PHE A 557 8.07 -7.67 26.67
CA PHE A 557 8.94 -8.58 25.96
C PHE A 557 8.64 -10.00 26.41
N ASP A 558 8.39 -10.89 25.47
CA ASP A 558 8.08 -12.29 25.71
C ASP A 558 9.00 -13.18 24.87
N GLN A 559 9.59 -14.22 25.50
CA GLN A 559 10.55 -15.09 24.82
C GLN A 559 9.90 -15.89 23.68
N ASN A 560 8.64 -16.30 23.83
CA ASN A 560 7.94 -17.07 22.80
C ASN A 560 7.62 -16.18 21.59
N ASP A 561 7.16 -14.93 21.85
CA ASP A 561 6.89 -13.94 20.80
C ASP A 561 8.19 -13.61 20.03
N TYR A 562 9.31 -13.45 20.75
CA TYR A 562 10.64 -13.29 20.15
C TYR A 562 11.01 -14.48 19.25
N ASN A 563 10.88 -15.73 19.76
CA ASN A 563 11.21 -16.93 18.99
C ASN A 563 10.32 -17.04 17.73
N THR A 564 9.04 -16.71 17.85
CA THR A 564 8.10 -16.71 16.73
C THR A 564 8.52 -15.69 15.66
N LEU A 565 8.85 -14.45 16.05
CA LEU A 565 9.33 -13.44 15.11
C LEU A 565 10.65 -13.86 14.45
N MET A 566 11.60 -14.40 15.21
CA MET A 566 12.86 -14.91 14.66
C MET A 566 12.66 -16.04 13.65
N LYS A 567 11.71 -16.96 13.92
CA LYS A 567 11.31 -18.01 12.98
C LYS A 567 10.75 -17.43 11.68
N MET A 568 9.89 -16.41 11.77
CA MET A 568 9.30 -15.72 10.61
C MET A 568 10.39 -15.01 9.78
N LEU A 569 11.28 -14.25 10.44
CA LEU A 569 12.37 -13.53 9.78
C LEU A 569 13.32 -14.49 9.05
N ARG A 570 13.74 -15.60 9.70
CA ARG A 570 14.60 -16.61 9.06
C ARG A 570 13.94 -17.18 7.82
N SER A 571 12.68 -17.59 7.93
CA SER A 571 11.94 -18.14 6.78
C SER A 571 11.84 -17.16 5.61
N GLN A 572 11.69 -15.85 5.90
CA GLN A 572 11.68 -14.83 4.86
C GLN A 572 13.06 -14.64 4.23
N LEU A 573 14.13 -14.64 5.05
CA LEU A 573 15.50 -14.40 4.58
C LEU A 573 16.10 -15.59 3.84
N ASP A 574 15.66 -16.82 4.12
CA ASP A 574 16.19 -18.04 3.48
C ASP A 574 16.02 -18.05 1.94
N ASN A 575 15.04 -17.32 1.43
CA ASN A 575 14.68 -17.30 0.01
C ASN A 575 14.89 -15.95 -0.69
N VAL A 576 15.27 -14.89 0.04
CA VAL A 576 15.37 -13.54 -0.57
C VAL A 576 16.43 -13.47 -1.68
N LYS A 577 17.51 -14.25 -1.56
CA LYS A 577 18.60 -14.26 -2.57
C LYS A 577 18.24 -14.97 -3.88
N SER A 578 17.09 -15.63 -3.95
CA SER A 578 16.56 -16.13 -5.22
C SER A 578 15.90 -15.04 -6.07
N ASN A 579 15.60 -13.87 -5.48
CA ASN A 579 15.00 -12.76 -6.19
C ASN A 579 16.08 -11.84 -6.78
N PRO A 580 16.09 -11.64 -8.11
CA PRO A 580 17.05 -10.74 -8.75
C PRO A 580 16.96 -9.28 -8.26
N ASP A 581 15.76 -8.79 -7.94
CA ASP A 581 15.58 -7.41 -7.44
C ASP A 581 16.21 -7.23 -6.06
N TYR A 582 16.15 -8.25 -5.19
CA TYR A 582 16.87 -8.26 -3.92
C TYR A 582 18.38 -8.21 -4.13
N LEU A 583 18.92 -9.02 -5.05
CA LEU A 583 20.37 -9.03 -5.36
C LEU A 583 20.84 -7.68 -5.91
N MET A 584 20.00 -7.03 -6.72
CA MET A 584 20.27 -5.67 -7.22
C MET A 584 20.34 -4.65 -6.08
N GLU A 585 19.38 -4.67 -5.15
CA GLU A 585 19.34 -3.74 -4.02
C GLU A 585 20.49 -4.01 -3.02
N GLU A 586 20.79 -5.29 -2.71
CA GLU A 586 21.92 -5.67 -1.86
C GLU A 586 23.24 -5.14 -2.44
N LYS A 587 23.49 -5.41 -3.72
CA LYS A 587 24.71 -4.94 -4.41
C LYS A 587 24.77 -3.41 -4.44
N PHE A 588 23.64 -2.76 -4.73
CA PHE A 588 23.57 -1.30 -4.77
C PHE A 588 23.93 -0.67 -3.42
N ILE A 589 23.35 -1.17 -2.33
CA ILE A 589 23.62 -0.66 -0.98
C ILE A 589 25.09 -0.88 -0.61
N ASP A 590 25.64 -2.05 -0.88
CA ASP A 590 27.05 -2.37 -0.61
C ASP A 590 28.00 -1.39 -1.32
N VAL A 591 27.76 -1.14 -2.60
CA VAL A 591 28.57 -0.22 -3.42
C VAL A 591 28.34 1.22 -2.99
N ALA A 592 27.09 1.64 -2.79
CA ALA A 592 26.73 3.02 -2.46
C ALA A 592 27.26 3.48 -1.11
N TYR A 593 27.40 2.55 -0.16
CA TYR A 593 27.86 2.84 1.21
C TYR A 593 29.19 2.16 1.60
N GLY A 594 29.91 1.58 0.61
CA GLY A 594 31.23 0.99 0.82
C GLY A 594 31.25 -0.14 1.84
N ASN A 595 30.24 -1.01 1.81
CA ASN A 595 30.03 -2.11 2.77
C ASN A 595 29.96 -1.66 4.23
N ASN A 596 29.36 -0.47 4.48
CA ASN A 596 29.18 0.04 5.83
C ASN A 596 28.32 -0.93 6.65
N PRO A 597 28.75 -1.35 7.86
CA PRO A 597 28.03 -2.34 8.67
C PRO A 597 26.61 -1.88 9.10
N ARG A 598 26.30 -0.59 9.06
CA ARG A 598 24.95 -0.02 9.34
C ARG A 598 24.13 0.24 8.07
N ARG A 599 24.63 -0.14 6.92
CA ARG A 599 23.98 0.00 5.61
C ARG A 599 24.14 -1.32 4.84
N GLN A 600 23.49 -2.34 5.34
CA GLN A 600 23.42 -3.66 4.72
C GLN A 600 21.97 -4.12 4.72
N MET A 601 21.63 -4.98 3.81
CA MET A 601 20.36 -5.71 3.89
C MET A 601 20.41 -6.67 5.09
N ILE A 602 19.31 -6.78 5.80
CA ILE A 602 19.20 -7.76 6.90
C ILE A 602 19.39 -9.15 6.33
N SER A 603 20.29 -9.93 6.94
CA SER A 603 20.62 -11.29 6.55
C SER A 603 20.50 -12.28 7.73
N THR A 604 20.56 -13.57 7.43
CA THR A 604 20.57 -14.61 8.48
C THR A 604 21.74 -14.44 9.42
N GLU A 605 22.93 -14.06 8.91
CA GLU A 605 24.11 -13.79 9.72
C GLU A 605 23.96 -12.59 10.67
N ILE A 606 23.15 -11.60 10.30
CA ILE A 606 22.82 -10.47 11.16
C ILE A 606 21.86 -10.89 12.25
N ILE A 607 20.76 -11.57 11.90
CA ILE A 607 19.75 -11.98 12.89
C ILE A 607 20.25 -13.09 13.84
N ASP A 608 21.26 -13.86 13.45
CA ASP A 608 21.92 -14.86 14.33
C ASP A 608 22.62 -14.23 15.52
N LYS A 609 22.94 -12.95 15.46
CA LYS A 609 23.56 -12.16 16.54
C LYS A 609 22.53 -11.52 17.48
N PHE A 610 21.23 -11.64 17.17
CA PHE A 610 20.18 -11.05 17.99
C PHE A 610 20.05 -11.77 19.33
N SER A 611 19.78 -11.01 20.39
CA SER A 611 19.61 -11.51 21.76
C SER A 611 18.32 -10.96 22.37
N PHE A 612 17.49 -11.84 22.88
CA PHE A 612 16.29 -11.45 23.61
C PHE A 612 16.60 -10.58 24.83
N GLU A 613 17.66 -10.92 25.57
CA GLU A 613 18.09 -10.21 26.78
C GLU A 613 18.50 -8.77 26.53
N ALA A 614 18.93 -8.44 25.29
CA ALA A 614 19.32 -7.09 24.92
C ALA A 614 18.12 -6.16 24.65
N LEU A 615 16.96 -6.71 24.24
CA LEU A 615 15.80 -5.93 23.79
C LEU A 615 15.33 -4.88 24.81
N PRO A 616 15.18 -5.19 26.13
CA PRO A 616 14.72 -4.18 27.09
C PRO A 616 15.68 -3.01 27.24
N ALA A 617 16.99 -3.24 27.10
CA ALA A 617 18.00 -2.21 27.18
C ALA A 617 18.00 -1.31 25.94
N ILE A 618 17.88 -1.90 24.75
CA ILE A 618 17.77 -1.17 23.48
C ILE A 618 16.51 -0.31 23.46
N TYR A 619 15.37 -0.87 23.87
CA TYR A 619 14.10 -0.12 23.93
C TYR A 619 14.22 1.12 24.81
N ARG A 620 14.82 0.99 26.01
CA ARG A 620 15.05 2.13 26.91
C ARG A 620 16.00 3.17 26.35
N LYS A 621 16.93 2.81 25.46
CA LYS A 621 17.78 3.79 24.75
C LYS A 621 16.95 4.56 23.73
N LEU A 622 16.08 3.89 22.99
CA LEU A 622 15.27 4.47 21.92
C LEU A 622 14.07 5.30 22.45
N TYR A 623 13.49 4.88 23.58
CA TYR A 623 12.28 5.49 24.17
C TYR A 623 12.49 5.78 25.68
N PRO A 624 13.46 6.63 26.07
CA PRO A 624 13.89 6.72 27.47
C PRO A 624 12.93 7.48 28.38
N ASP A 625 12.32 8.57 27.90
CA ASP A 625 11.62 9.56 28.72
C ASP A 625 10.75 10.50 27.89
N ALA A 626 9.82 11.23 28.54
CA ALA A 626 8.89 12.11 27.83
C ALA A 626 9.56 13.44 27.37
N ASN A 627 10.55 13.97 28.06
CA ASN A 627 11.13 15.28 27.72
C ASN A 627 12.17 15.22 26.58
N SER A 628 12.53 14.04 26.13
CA SER A 628 13.25 13.85 24.86
C SER A 628 12.33 14.01 23.64
N PHE A 629 11.02 13.86 23.81
CA PHE A 629 10.02 13.90 22.74
C PHE A 629 9.25 15.22 22.69
N THR A 630 8.92 15.64 21.48
CA THR A 630 7.87 16.64 21.23
C THR A 630 6.61 15.89 20.81
N PHE A 631 5.55 16.01 21.60
CA PHE A 631 4.26 15.39 21.31
C PHE A 631 3.44 16.32 20.43
N THR A 632 2.96 15.84 19.30
CA THR A 632 2.10 16.59 18.39
C THR A 632 0.77 15.84 18.26
N ILE A 633 -0.35 16.55 18.46
CA ILE A 633 -1.70 16.00 18.37
C ILE A 633 -2.48 16.84 17.35
N VAL A 634 -3.05 16.19 16.34
CA VAL A 634 -3.80 16.84 15.25
C VAL A 634 -5.10 16.08 15.02
N GLY A 635 -6.22 16.78 14.94
CA GLY A 635 -7.50 16.16 14.63
C GLY A 635 -8.67 16.78 15.36
N ASN A 636 -9.79 16.05 15.36
CA ASN A 636 -11.02 16.50 16.04
C ASN A 636 -10.90 16.33 17.56
N VAL A 637 -10.30 17.34 18.19
CA VAL A 637 -10.08 17.37 19.64
C VAL A 637 -10.61 18.66 20.24
N ASP A 638 -11.25 18.53 21.41
CA ASP A 638 -11.54 19.64 22.30
C ASP A 638 -10.38 19.84 23.26
N LEU A 639 -9.85 21.08 23.34
CA LEU A 639 -8.68 21.40 24.16
C LEU A 639 -8.93 21.21 25.64
N ASP A 640 -10.16 21.51 26.13
CA ASP A 640 -10.50 21.40 27.55
C ASP A 640 -10.65 19.94 27.96
N ALA A 641 -11.17 19.10 27.07
CA ALA A 641 -11.26 17.65 27.28
C ALA A 641 -9.89 16.96 27.16
N LEU A 642 -9.03 17.39 26.23
CA LEU A 642 -7.71 16.81 26.02
C LEU A 642 -6.72 17.15 27.12
N LYS A 643 -6.74 18.38 27.62
CA LYS A 643 -5.76 18.89 28.57
C LYS A 643 -5.62 18.02 29.85
N PRO A 644 -6.71 17.62 30.55
CA PRO A 644 -6.60 16.72 31.70
C PRO A 644 -5.96 15.37 31.39
N LEU A 645 -6.22 14.81 30.18
CA LEU A 645 -5.62 13.55 29.74
C LEU A 645 -4.12 13.70 29.48
N VAL A 646 -3.70 14.79 28.87
CA VAL A 646 -2.29 15.14 28.69
C VAL A 646 -1.57 15.27 30.02
N GLU A 647 -2.16 16.05 30.95
CA GLU A 647 -1.60 16.25 32.29
C GLU A 647 -1.49 14.94 33.08
N LYS A 648 -2.50 14.06 32.95
CA LYS A 648 -2.57 12.76 33.63
C LYS A 648 -1.59 11.75 33.01
N TYR A 649 -1.67 11.48 31.72
CA TYR A 649 -0.94 10.38 31.08
C TYR A 649 0.45 10.79 30.61
N ILE A 650 0.57 11.80 29.75
CA ILE A 650 1.88 12.29 29.27
C ILE A 650 2.67 12.87 30.43
N GLY A 651 2.00 13.61 31.31
CA GLY A 651 2.60 14.17 32.53
C GLY A 651 3.14 13.15 33.54
N SER A 652 2.69 11.88 33.45
CA SER A 652 3.15 10.78 34.31
C SER A 652 4.27 9.94 33.71
N ILE A 653 4.61 10.14 32.41
CA ILE A 653 5.77 9.47 31.80
C ILE A 653 7.04 10.03 32.48
N PRO A 654 8.01 9.17 32.83
CA PRO A 654 9.28 9.60 33.40
C PRO A 654 9.99 10.67 32.56
N VAL A 655 10.74 11.53 33.21
CA VAL A 655 11.57 12.56 32.57
C VAL A 655 13.02 12.46 33.04
N SER A 656 13.97 12.72 32.15
CA SER A 656 15.41 12.72 32.42
C SER A 656 15.97 14.14 32.51
N LYS A 657 17.19 14.28 33.05
CA LYS A 657 17.86 15.58 33.13
C LYS A 657 18.43 16.07 31.80
N LYS A 658 18.65 15.17 30.87
CA LYS A 658 19.24 15.44 29.54
C LYS A 658 18.40 14.78 28.47
N ALA A 659 17.83 15.59 27.56
CA ALA A 659 17.11 15.09 26.40
C ALA A 659 18.04 14.31 25.46
N MET A 660 17.46 13.33 24.77
CA MET A 660 18.14 12.54 23.77
C MET A 660 18.60 13.41 22.58
N THR A 661 19.70 13.07 21.96
CA THR A 661 20.23 13.71 20.75
C THR A 661 20.81 12.64 19.85
N PHE A 662 20.99 12.96 18.57
CA PHE A 662 21.58 12.04 17.60
C PHE A 662 23.12 11.98 17.73
N ALA A 663 23.68 10.89 17.23
CA ALA A 663 25.11 10.73 16.97
C ALA A 663 25.36 10.68 15.46
N ASP A 664 26.54 11.11 15.02
CA ASP A 664 26.96 10.90 13.63
C ASP A 664 27.36 9.42 13.45
N ASP A 665 26.59 8.67 12.70
CA ASP A 665 26.81 7.24 12.44
C ASP A 665 27.78 6.97 11.27
N LYS A 666 28.31 8.02 10.64
CA LYS A 666 29.24 7.96 9.51
C LYS A 666 28.75 7.11 8.32
N CYS A 667 27.45 7.12 8.09
CA CYS A 667 26.78 6.34 7.03
C CYS A 667 26.54 7.17 5.75
N ALA A 668 27.45 8.08 5.41
CA ALA A 668 27.36 8.84 4.16
C ALA A 668 27.67 7.96 2.93
N PRO A 669 27.07 8.24 1.77
CA PRO A 669 27.42 7.59 0.52
C PRO A 669 28.91 7.77 0.15
N VAL A 670 29.44 6.81 -0.61
CA VAL A 670 30.83 6.89 -1.13
C VAL A 670 30.99 8.12 -2.01
N LYS A 671 32.23 8.62 -2.09
CA LYS A 671 32.57 9.78 -2.91
C LYS A 671 33.17 9.33 -4.26
N GLY A 672 32.98 10.17 -5.28
CA GLY A 672 33.50 9.98 -6.61
C GLY A 672 32.53 9.27 -7.55
N ASP A 673 33.01 8.95 -8.75
CA ASP A 673 32.27 8.19 -9.76
C ASP A 673 32.62 6.70 -9.60
N VAL A 674 31.66 5.92 -9.10
CA VAL A 674 31.81 4.49 -8.84
C VAL A 674 30.87 3.72 -9.74
N THR A 675 31.41 2.73 -10.47
CA THR A 675 30.63 1.86 -11.36
C THR A 675 30.85 0.41 -10.97
N GLU A 676 29.78 -0.33 -10.83
CA GLU A 676 29.77 -1.76 -10.59
C GLU A 676 28.81 -2.44 -11.58
N GLU A 677 29.28 -3.45 -12.28
CA GLU A 677 28.43 -4.30 -13.12
C GLU A 677 28.59 -5.75 -12.67
N PHE A 678 27.47 -6.44 -12.49
CA PHE A 678 27.47 -7.82 -12.06
C PHE A 678 26.38 -8.62 -12.79
N THR A 679 26.41 -9.94 -12.65
CA THR A 679 25.42 -10.83 -13.24
C THR A 679 24.66 -11.59 -12.15
N ALA A 680 23.36 -11.81 -12.37
CA ALA A 680 22.50 -12.59 -11.49
C ALA A 680 21.68 -13.62 -12.29
N PRO A 681 21.40 -14.79 -11.74
CA PRO A 681 20.46 -15.73 -12.33
C PRO A 681 19.04 -15.13 -12.28
N MET A 682 18.29 -15.28 -13.35
CA MET A 682 16.90 -14.84 -13.42
C MET A 682 16.13 -15.61 -14.48
N GLN A 683 14.86 -15.89 -14.25
CA GLN A 683 13.99 -16.61 -15.18
C GLN A 683 13.65 -15.76 -16.42
N GLN A 684 13.35 -14.47 -16.19
CA GLN A 684 13.12 -13.51 -17.26
C GLN A 684 14.37 -12.63 -17.42
N PRO A 685 15.12 -12.73 -18.54
CA PRO A 685 16.30 -11.91 -18.76
C PRO A 685 15.97 -10.42 -18.79
N LYS A 686 16.58 -9.64 -17.90
CA LYS A 686 16.49 -8.18 -17.86
C LYS A 686 17.81 -7.57 -17.43
N VAL A 687 18.04 -6.32 -17.81
CA VAL A 687 19.10 -5.50 -17.25
C VAL A 687 18.47 -4.47 -16.32
N SER A 688 18.87 -4.50 -15.05
CA SER A 688 18.44 -3.52 -14.06
C SER A 688 19.53 -2.47 -13.85
N VAL A 689 19.14 -1.20 -13.88
CA VAL A 689 20.03 -0.04 -13.72
C VAL A 689 19.60 0.80 -12.54
N HIS A 690 20.55 1.09 -11.64
CA HIS A 690 20.35 2.01 -10.54
C HIS A 690 21.52 2.99 -10.45
N TYR A 691 21.22 4.28 -10.64
CA TYR A 691 22.15 5.39 -10.51
C TYR A 691 21.74 6.27 -9.34
N MET A 692 22.70 6.66 -8.50
CA MET A 692 22.48 7.58 -7.39
C MET A 692 23.51 8.70 -7.41
N PHE A 693 23.04 9.93 -7.58
CA PHE A 693 23.82 11.13 -7.30
C PHE A 693 23.65 11.53 -5.84
N SER A 694 24.70 12.02 -5.22
CA SER A 694 24.64 12.49 -3.83
C SER A 694 25.55 13.71 -3.60
N GLY A 695 25.22 14.52 -2.60
CA GLY A 695 26.04 15.68 -2.26
C GLY A 695 25.50 16.48 -1.09
N LYS A 696 26.25 17.53 -0.71
CA LYS A 696 25.79 18.50 0.30
C LYS A 696 24.88 19.54 -0.34
N MET A 697 23.79 19.86 0.37
CA MET A 697 22.80 20.85 -0.08
C MET A 697 22.12 21.47 1.14
N PRO A 698 21.98 22.80 1.21
CA PRO A 698 21.24 23.43 2.29
C PRO A 698 19.81 22.88 2.42
N TYR A 699 19.36 22.61 3.63
CA TYR A 699 18.02 22.08 3.89
C TYR A 699 16.98 23.20 3.91
N THR A 700 16.77 23.86 2.77
CA THR A 700 15.81 24.95 2.62
C THR A 700 14.61 24.52 1.77
N LEU A 701 13.47 25.21 1.91
CA LEU A 701 12.31 24.97 1.04
C LEU A 701 12.65 25.18 -0.44
N LYS A 702 13.51 26.17 -0.75
CA LYS A 702 13.89 26.48 -2.13
C LYS A 702 14.74 25.37 -2.74
N ASP A 703 15.75 24.89 -2.03
CA ASP A 703 16.63 23.82 -2.53
C ASP A 703 15.86 22.50 -2.68
N LYS A 704 15.01 22.16 -1.69
CA LYS A 704 14.12 21.00 -1.77
C LYS A 704 13.19 21.09 -2.99
N ALA A 705 12.57 22.23 -3.21
CA ALA A 705 11.69 22.45 -4.34
C ALA A 705 12.47 22.39 -5.66
N ALA A 706 13.66 22.97 -5.77
CA ALA A 706 14.48 22.90 -6.98
C ALA A 706 14.87 21.46 -7.33
N LEU A 707 15.23 20.64 -6.32
CA LEU A 707 15.47 19.20 -6.51
C LEU A 707 14.19 18.46 -6.99
N THR A 708 13.04 18.76 -6.39
CA THR A 708 11.76 18.18 -6.81
C THR A 708 11.42 18.55 -8.25
N PHE A 709 11.61 19.81 -8.64
CA PHE A 709 11.40 20.24 -10.04
C PHE A 709 12.35 19.55 -11.01
N LEU A 710 13.63 19.38 -10.66
CA LEU A 710 14.58 18.61 -11.46
C LEU A 710 14.13 17.16 -11.63
N THR A 711 13.74 16.51 -10.53
CA THR A 711 13.21 15.14 -10.53
C THR A 711 12.01 15.00 -11.46
N GLN A 712 11.06 15.92 -11.40
CA GLN A 712 9.87 15.89 -12.25
C GLN A 712 10.20 16.17 -13.72
N ALA A 713 11.11 17.10 -14.00
CA ALA A 713 11.56 17.40 -15.36
C ALA A 713 12.25 16.18 -16.00
N LEU A 714 13.08 15.46 -15.24
CA LEU A 714 13.72 14.23 -15.69
C LEU A 714 12.70 13.11 -15.95
N ASN A 715 11.74 12.90 -15.03
CA ASN A 715 10.66 11.92 -15.24
C ASN A 715 9.90 12.19 -16.56
N SER A 716 9.55 13.46 -16.82
CA SER A 716 8.86 13.84 -18.07
C SER A 716 9.72 13.60 -19.31
N ARG A 717 11.01 13.91 -19.25
CA ARG A 717 11.95 13.70 -20.37
C ARG A 717 12.18 12.22 -20.65
N TYR A 718 12.40 11.39 -19.62
CA TYR A 718 12.61 9.95 -19.78
C TYR A 718 11.36 9.24 -20.27
N LEU A 719 10.18 9.72 -19.92
CA LEU A 719 8.93 9.21 -20.47
C LEU A 719 8.93 9.34 -22.00
N ILE A 720 9.40 10.47 -22.53
CA ILE A 720 9.46 10.71 -23.98
C ILE A 720 10.65 9.98 -24.61
N SER A 721 11.88 10.28 -24.17
CA SER A 721 13.11 9.84 -24.85
C SER A 721 13.40 8.35 -24.69
N ILE A 722 12.93 7.71 -23.62
CA ILE A 722 13.23 6.29 -23.34
C ILE A 722 12.03 5.40 -23.61
N ARG A 723 10.85 5.77 -23.04
CA ARG A 723 9.65 4.93 -23.18
C ARG A 723 8.99 5.11 -24.55
N GLU A 724 8.72 6.36 -24.95
CA GLU A 724 7.92 6.62 -26.15
C GLU A 724 8.74 6.52 -27.43
N GLU A 725 9.94 7.12 -27.48
CA GLU A 725 10.77 7.12 -28.68
C GLU A 725 11.54 5.81 -28.90
N LYS A 726 11.97 5.15 -27.82
CA LYS A 726 12.77 3.91 -27.90
C LYS A 726 11.96 2.64 -27.63
N GLY A 727 10.89 2.72 -26.85
CA GLY A 727 10.13 1.54 -26.44
C GLY A 727 10.96 0.54 -25.61
N GLY A 728 12.06 0.98 -25.01
CA GLY A 728 13.06 0.11 -24.38
C GLY A 728 12.82 -0.17 -22.90
N THR A 729 11.83 0.47 -22.31
CA THR A 729 11.41 0.21 -20.91
C THR A 729 9.96 0.60 -20.74
N TYR A 730 9.32 -0.01 -19.74
CA TYR A 730 7.99 0.42 -19.29
C TYR A 730 8.03 1.82 -18.63
N GLY A 731 9.15 2.15 -17.96
CA GLY A 731 9.34 3.47 -17.36
C GLY A 731 10.69 3.63 -16.67
N VAL A 732 11.11 4.87 -16.51
CA VAL A 732 12.27 5.27 -15.70
C VAL A 732 11.75 5.97 -14.46
N GLN A 733 12.16 5.50 -13.30
CA GLN A 733 11.81 6.09 -12.03
C GLN A 733 12.92 7.02 -11.55
N VAL A 734 12.60 8.30 -11.35
CA VAL A 734 13.49 9.28 -10.74
C VAL A 734 12.91 9.73 -9.41
N SER A 735 13.72 9.68 -8.36
CA SER A 735 13.35 10.17 -7.04
C SER A 735 14.45 11.04 -6.44
N GLY A 736 14.03 12.09 -5.71
CA GLY A 736 14.94 12.99 -5.00
C GLY A 736 14.61 12.98 -3.51
N SER A 737 15.64 12.89 -2.67
CA SER A 737 15.50 12.96 -1.21
C SER A 737 16.48 13.94 -0.60
N THR A 738 16.16 14.45 0.59
CA THR A 738 16.98 15.41 1.31
C THR A 738 17.00 15.06 2.79
N GLU A 739 18.15 15.17 3.41
CA GLU A 739 18.35 14.95 4.85
C GLU A 739 18.93 16.22 5.49
N TYR A 740 18.57 16.48 6.75
CA TYR A 740 19.10 17.61 7.52
C TYR A 740 19.94 17.16 8.74
N ILE A 741 19.97 15.87 8.99
CA ILE A 741 20.70 15.18 10.06
C ILE A 741 21.35 13.92 9.46
N PRO A 742 22.65 13.63 9.73
CA PRO A 742 23.61 14.40 10.53
C PRO A 742 24.13 15.63 9.79
N ASP A 743 24.10 15.61 8.46
CA ASP A 743 24.52 16.66 7.54
C ASP A 743 23.36 17.03 6.60
N GLU A 744 23.37 18.27 6.13
CA GLU A 744 22.42 18.73 5.10
C GLU A 744 22.84 18.20 3.74
N THR A 745 22.11 17.19 3.24
CA THR A 745 22.48 16.45 2.02
C THR A 745 21.26 16.20 1.11
N TYR A 746 21.56 15.83 -0.14
CA TYR A 746 20.57 15.32 -1.10
C TYR A 746 21.03 14.00 -1.71
N LYS A 747 20.07 13.25 -2.23
CA LYS A 747 20.24 12.12 -3.15
C LYS A 747 19.27 12.29 -4.31
N LEU A 748 19.70 11.87 -5.49
CA LEU A 748 18.88 11.76 -6.68
C LEU A 748 19.10 10.36 -7.26
N ASP A 749 18.08 9.53 -7.19
CA ASP A 749 18.09 8.15 -7.67
C ASP A 749 17.38 8.03 -9.01
N ILE A 750 17.94 7.21 -9.92
CA ILE A 750 17.37 6.90 -11.23
C ILE A 750 17.40 5.39 -11.39
N ARG A 751 16.24 4.77 -11.60
CA ARG A 751 16.09 3.32 -11.71
C ARG A 751 15.25 2.96 -12.92
N PHE A 752 15.67 1.92 -13.64
CA PHE A 752 14.88 1.32 -14.71
C PHE A 752 15.34 -0.09 -15.04
N ASP A 753 14.42 -0.87 -15.60
CA ASP A 753 14.69 -2.17 -16.18
C ASP A 753 14.56 -2.07 -17.70
N THR A 754 15.38 -2.84 -18.43
CA THR A 754 15.36 -2.88 -19.89
C THR A 754 15.86 -4.24 -20.40
N ASN A 755 15.80 -4.45 -21.70
CA ASN A 755 16.44 -5.61 -22.33
C ASN A 755 17.95 -5.40 -22.53
N GLU A 756 18.68 -6.47 -22.82
CA GLU A 756 20.15 -6.44 -22.93
C GLU A 756 20.63 -5.62 -24.13
N GLU A 757 19.86 -5.61 -25.22
CA GLU A 757 20.22 -4.93 -26.48
C GLU A 757 20.19 -3.39 -26.34
N MET A 758 19.29 -2.87 -25.52
CA MET A 758 19.06 -1.43 -25.37
C MET A 758 19.75 -0.82 -24.13
N ALA A 759 20.22 -1.66 -23.21
CA ALA A 759 20.70 -1.21 -21.91
C ALA A 759 21.74 -0.10 -21.97
N ASP A 760 22.75 -0.24 -22.81
CA ASP A 760 23.83 0.74 -22.89
C ASP A 760 23.39 2.04 -23.60
N GLU A 761 22.51 1.95 -24.59
CA GLU A 761 21.94 3.15 -25.24
C GLU A 761 21.05 3.94 -24.25
N LEU A 762 20.21 3.25 -23.49
CA LEU A 762 19.32 3.93 -22.54
C LEU A 762 20.10 4.56 -21.38
N ARG A 763 21.16 3.94 -20.91
CA ARG A 763 22.08 4.51 -19.90
C ARG A 763 22.71 5.81 -20.39
N GLU A 764 23.12 5.87 -21.67
CA GLU A 764 23.64 7.10 -22.27
C GLU A 764 22.56 8.20 -22.39
N ILE A 765 21.33 7.84 -22.76
CA ILE A 765 20.19 8.78 -22.81
C ILE A 765 19.93 9.35 -21.41
N VAL A 766 19.93 8.52 -20.37
CA VAL A 766 19.76 8.98 -18.97
C VAL A 766 20.76 10.09 -18.63
N MET A 767 22.02 9.85 -18.91
CA MET A 767 23.09 10.83 -18.63
C MET A 767 23.03 12.06 -19.55
N LYS A 768 22.59 11.89 -20.78
CA LYS A 768 22.42 12.99 -21.75
C LYS A 768 21.34 13.97 -21.27
N GLU A 769 20.17 13.49 -20.85
CA GLU A 769 19.07 14.35 -20.44
C GLU A 769 19.42 15.22 -19.21
N ILE A 770 20.17 14.68 -18.25
CA ILE A 770 20.64 15.47 -17.11
C ILE A 770 21.61 16.57 -17.58
N ARG A 771 22.55 16.24 -18.47
CA ARG A 771 23.48 17.21 -19.05
C ARG A 771 22.75 18.30 -19.85
N GLU A 772 21.77 17.93 -20.64
CA GLU A 772 20.91 18.87 -21.38
C GLU A 772 20.20 19.86 -20.42
N ILE A 773 19.66 19.40 -19.31
CA ILE A 773 19.05 20.31 -18.32
C ILE A 773 20.14 21.20 -17.67
N ALA A 774 21.32 20.68 -17.40
CA ALA A 774 22.41 21.45 -16.82
C ALA A 774 22.93 22.52 -17.79
N GLU A 775 23.02 22.24 -19.09
CA GLU A 775 23.52 23.15 -20.10
C GLU A 775 22.48 24.18 -20.54
N ASN A 776 21.25 23.73 -20.83
CA ASN A 776 20.23 24.54 -21.51
C ASN A 776 19.06 24.89 -20.61
N GLY A 777 18.97 24.30 -19.42
CA GLY A 777 17.80 24.40 -18.53
C GLY A 777 16.66 23.45 -18.94
N PRO A 778 15.66 23.27 -18.08
CA PRO A 778 14.44 22.55 -18.43
C PRO A 778 13.56 23.39 -19.40
N LYS A 779 12.60 22.76 -20.08
CA LYS A 779 11.59 23.50 -20.83
C LYS A 779 10.72 24.33 -19.88
N THR A 780 10.38 25.56 -20.26
CA THR A 780 9.51 26.45 -19.44
C THR A 780 8.17 25.78 -19.15
N GLU A 781 7.64 25.05 -20.10
CA GLU A 781 6.39 24.32 -19.97
C GLU A 781 6.44 23.23 -18.88
N ASP A 782 7.56 22.52 -18.74
CA ASP A 782 7.76 21.51 -17.68
C ASP A 782 7.73 22.18 -16.28
N ILE A 783 8.34 23.35 -16.17
CA ILE A 783 8.33 24.14 -14.92
C ILE A 783 6.91 24.60 -14.57
N GLU A 784 6.14 25.06 -15.53
CA GLU A 784 4.77 25.51 -15.30
C GLU A 784 3.86 24.36 -14.89
N LYS A 785 3.92 23.22 -15.58
CA LYS A 785 3.18 21.99 -15.23
C LYS A 785 3.52 21.53 -13.81
N ASN A 786 4.79 21.46 -13.46
CA ASN A 786 5.24 21.04 -12.14
C ASN A 786 4.81 22.02 -11.03
N ARG A 787 4.87 23.31 -11.31
CA ARG A 787 4.40 24.35 -10.37
C ARG A 787 2.92 24.19 -10.04
N GLU A 788 2.07 24.06 -11.06
CA GLU A 788 0.63 23.87 -10.87
C GLU A 788 0.34 22.58 -10.07
N PHE A 789 1.02 21.48 -10.42
CA PHE A 789 0.87 20.21 -9.70
C PHE A 789 1.28 20.32 -8.22
N MET A 790 2.43 20.92 -7.93
CA MET A 790 2.93 21.05 -6.56
C MET A 790 2.05 21.97 -5.70
N LEU A 791 1.59 23.10 -6.25
CA LEU A 791 0.68 24.00 -5.56
C LEU A 791 -0.67 23.35 -5.25
N LYS A 792 -1.20 22.59 -6.20
CA LYS A 792 -2.43 21.82 -6.02
C LYS A 792 -2.26 20.74 -4.94
N SER A 793 -1.20 19.94 -5.01
CA SER A 793 -0.90 18.90 -4.01
C SER A 793 -0.73 19.49 -2.61
N TRP A 794 -0.06 20.64 -2.50
CA TRP A 794 0.08 21.36 -1.24
C TRP A 794 -1.26 21.84 -0.69
N LYS A 795 -2.12 22.46 -1.51
CA LYS A 795 -3.46 22.87 -1.08
C LYS A 795 -4.29 21.69 -0.59
N ASN A 796 -4.28 20.57 -1.32
CA ASN A 796 -4.98 19.35 -0.91
C ASN A 796 -4.47 18.80 0.44
N SER A 797 -3.18 18.95 0.73
CA SER A 797 -2.59 18.50 2.00
C SER A 797 -3.00 19.37 3.19
N LEU A 798 -3.38 20.64 2.97
CA LEU A 798 -3.90 21.53 4.02
C LEU A 798 -5.30 21.14 4.53
N GLU A 799 -6.00 20.28 3.79
CA GLU A 799 -7.30 19.72 4.17
C GLU A 799 -7.17 18.33 4.80
N GLN A 800 -5.96 17.96 5.27
CA GLN A 800 -5.68 16.64 5.83
C GLN A 800 -4.91 16.75 7.14
N ASN A 801 -5.34 15.99 8.16
CA ASN A 801 -4.65 15.93 9.45
C ASN A 801 -3.18 15.45 9.31
N ALA A 802 -2.91 14.53 8.38
CA ALA A 802 -1.55 14.07 8.10
C ALA A 802 -0.66 15.19 7.53
N GLY A 803 -1.20 16.04 6.65
CA GLY A 803 -0.48 17.22 6.13
C GLY A 803 -0.09 18.18 7.25
N TRP A 804 -1.02 18.51 8.13
CA TRP A 804 -0.75 19.36 9.28
C TRP A 804 0.27 18.75 10.25
N MET A 805 0.21 17.44 10.50
CA MET A 805 1.22 16.75 11.29
C MET A 805 2.62 16.99 10.71
N ASN A 806 2.80 16.81 9.41
CA ASN A 806 4.08 17.02 8.73
C ASN A 806 4.56 18.48 8.82
N TYR A 807 3.67 19.47 8.65
CA TYR A 807 4.05 20.88 8.72
C TYR A 807 4.45 21.31 10.13
N ILE A 808 3.75 20.82 11.15
CA ILE A 808 4.12 21.06 12.54
C ILE A 808 5.47 20.43 12.83
N GLN A 809 5.68 19.17 12.47
CA GLN A 809 6.96 18.48 12.69
C GLN A 809 8.13 19.15 11.93
N ALA A 810 7.88 19.62 10.70
CA ALA A 810 8.89 20.36 9.92
C ALA A 810 9.30 21.66 10.60
N LYS A 811 8.40 22.35 11.27
CA LYS A 811 8.71 23.57 12.04
C LYS A 811 9.49 23.25 13.31
N TYR A 812 9.05 22.28 14.10
CA TYR A 812 9.68 21.95 15.39
C TYR A 812 10.97 21.12 15.27
N GLY A 813 11.18 20.43 14.14
CA GLY A 813 12.39 19.67 13.82
C GLY A 813 13.44 20.53 13.10
N PRO A 814 13.42 20.61 11.76
CA PRO A 814 14.39 21.37 10.96
C PRO A 814 14.13 22.88 10.89
N GLY A 815 12.99 23.38 11.39
CA GLY A 815 12.69 24.82 11.38
C GLY A 815 12.08 25.34 10.06
N LEU A 816 11.47 24.49 9.24
CA LEU A 816 10.87 24.89 7.97
C LEU A 816 9.47 25.48 8.13
N GLU A 817 9.24 26.66 7.59
CA GLU A 817 7.97 27.41 7.66
C GLU A 817 7.11 27.19 6.41
N TYR A 818 6.57 25.96 6.22
CA TYR A 818 5.80 25.60 5.02
C TYR A 818 4.62 26.54 4.76
N LEU A 819 3.82 26.87 5.76
CA LEU A 819 2.62 27.68 5.58
C LEU A 819 2.92 29.12 5.19
N LYS A 820 4.07 29.64 5.64
CA LYS A 820 4.47 31.02 5.36
C LYS A 820 5.14 31.16 4.00
N ASP A 821 6.00 30.22 3.64
CA ASP A 821 6.98 30.42 2.59
C ASP A 821 6.78 29.53 1.37
N TYR A 822 6.08 28.37 1.50
CA TYR A 822 6.03 27.33 0.45
C TYR A 822 5.42 27.83 -0.86
N GLU A 823 4.23 28.45 -0.82
CA GLU A 823 3.58 28.93 -2.04
C GLU A 823 4.43 29.98 -2.76
N GLN A 824 5.04 30.91 -2.01
CA GLN A 824 5.92 31.92 -2.58
C GLN A 824 7.15 31.29 -3.20
N VAL A 825 7.77 30.34 -2.51
CA VAL A 825 8.94 29.61 -3.02
C VAL A 825 8.61 28.88 -4.31
N ILE A 826 7.53 28.11 -4.36
CA ILE A 826 7.11 27.37 -5.58
C ILE A 826 6.82 28.32 -6.74
N ARG A 827 6.12 29.45 -6.48
CA ARG A 827 5.82 30.44 -7.53
C ARG A 827 7.07 31.16 -8.02
N SER A 828 8.08 31.34 -7.19
CA SER A 828 9.31 32.09 -7.54
C SER A 828 10.36 31.23 -8.23
N LEU A 829 10.25 29.91 -8.23
CA LEU A 829 11.20 29.01 -8.89
C LEU A 829 11.24 29.24 -10.40
N THR A 830 12.45 29.32 -10.94
CA THR A 830 12.72 29.60 -12.35
C THR A 830 13.45 28.42 -13.03
N ASN A 831 13.50 28.45 -14.36
CA ASN A 831 14.32 27.52 -15.14
C ASN A 831 15.81 27.57 -14.71
N ALA A 832 16.31 28.75 -14.34
CA ALA A 832 17.69 28.93 -13.88
C ALA A 832 17.95 28.24 -12.53
N ASP A 833 16.97 28.17 -11.62
CA ASP A 833 17.11 27.46 -10.35
C ASP A 833 17.23 25.95 -10.57
N VAL A 834 16.41 25.37 -11.47
CA VAL A 834 16.46 23.95 -11.82
C VAL A 834 17.72 23.61 -12.61
N GLN A 835 18.14 24.49 -13.52
CA GLN A 835 19.41 24.36 -14.24
C GLN A 835 20.60 24.36 -13.26
N ALA A 836 20.58 25.27 -12.28
CA ALA A 836 21.60 25.33 -11.23
C ALA A 836 21.65 24.05 -10.39
N MET A 837 20.48 23.47 -10.09
CA MET A 837 20.38 22.18 -9.39
C MET A 837 20.96 21.03 -10.22
N ALA A 838 20.68 20.96 -11.52
CA ALA A 838 21.25 19.95 -12.42
C ALA A 838 22.79 20.11 -12.53
N LYS A 839 23.29 21.34 -12.65
CA LYS A 839 24.74 21.64 -12.61
C LYS A 839 25.38 21.18 -11.32
N LYS A 840 24.69 21.42 -10.18
CA LYS A 840 25.15 20.98 -8.87
C LYS A 840 25.25 19.46 -8.78
N VAL A 841 24.20 18.75 -9.18
CA VAL A 841 24.13 17.28 -9.18
C VAL A 841 25.28 16.67 -9.96
N LEU A 842 25.56 17.19 -11.16
CA LEU A 842 26.71 16.76 -11.98
C LEU A 842 28.07 17.23 -11.41
N GLY A 843 28.12 18.46 -10.87
CA GLY A 843 29.34 19.09 -10.41
C GLY A 843 29.86 18.54 -9.08
N ASP A 844 29.00 17.99 -8.23
CA ASP A 844 29.40 17.34 -6.97
C ASP A 844 30.25 16.08 -7.22
N ASN A 845 30.17 15.52 -8.45
CA ASN A 845 30.97 14.39 -8.94
C ASN A 845 30.93 13.17 -8.01
N ASN A 846 29.79 12.95 -7.38
CA ASN A 846 29.50 11.75 -6.59
C ASN A 846 28.35 11.00 -7.27
N LEU A 847 28.68 9.97 -8.00
CA LEU A 847 27.74 9.14 -8.78
C LEU A 847 28.06 7.67 -8.58
N VAL A 848 27.13 6.95 -8.02
CA VAL A 848 27.15 5.48 -7.95
C VAL A 848 26.29 4.94 -9.08
N LYS A 849 26.87 4.02 -9.85
CA LYS A 849 26.22 3.34 -10.97
C LYS A 849 26.33 1.84 -10.75
N VAL A 850 25.20 1.19 -10.57
CA VAL A 850 25.13 -0.27 -10.47
C VAL A 850 24.25 -0.81 -11.58
N VAL A 851 24.76 -1.85 -12.25
CA VAL A 851 24.08 -2.51 -13.37
C VAL A 851 24.10 -4.01 -13.14
N MET A 852 22.92 -4.60 -13.09
CA MET A 852 22.75 -6.06 -13.03
C MET A 852 22.35 -6.56 -14.41
N ARG A 853 23.07 -7.60 -14.90
CA ARG A 853 22.76 -8.28 -16.16
C ARG A 853 22.35 -9.74 -15.91
N PRO A 854 21.61 -10.39 -16.80
CA PRO A 854 21.32 -11.81 -16.68
C PRO A 854 22.62 -12.63 -16.71
N ALA A 855 22.73 -13.62 -15.84
CA ALA A 855 23.80 -14.59 -15.93
C ALA A 855 23.65 -15.38 -17.24
N LYS A 856 24.72 -15.53 -18.00
CA LYS A 856 24.71 -16.39 -19.20
C LYS A 856 24.50 -17.82 -18.73
N GLU A 857 23.51 -18.50 -19.33
CA GLU A 857 23.39 -19.94 -19.13
C GLU A 857 24.73 -20.59 -19.46
N LYS A 858 25.26 -21.42 -18.56
CA LYS A 858 26.40 -22.26 -18.91
C LYS A 858 25.94 -23.14 -20.06
N ALA A 859 26.53 -22.93 -21.24
CA ALA A 859 26.33 -23.86 -22.34
C ALA A 859 26.72 -25.26 -21.82
N GLU A 860 25.72 -26.16 -21.64
CA GLU A 860 25.93 -27.55 -21.34
C GLU A 860 26.68 -28.27 -22.47
#